data_2f2348b91a093f09b0e718e0072c1cf7
#
_entry.id   2f2348b91a093f09b0e718e0072c1cf7
#
_cell.length_a   1.000
_cell.length_b   1.000
_cell.length_c   1.000
_cell.angle_alpha   90.00
_cell.angle_beta   90.00
_cell.angle_gamma   90.00
#
_symmetry.space_group_name_H-M   'P 1'
#
loop_
_entity.id
_entity.type
_entity.pdbx_description
1 polymer ?
#
loop_
_entity_poly.entity_id
_entity_poly.type
_entity_poly.pdbx_seq_one_letter_code
_entity_poly.pdbx_strand_id
1 'polypeptide(L)'
;MGLWATWASGRCPCPGPPWCFFPRGYRSYRAENVTATATGFTARLRRVAASFLPGDVGDLRLDVAMETPTRLRFTLRDPSRQRYEVPLATPRASGRAASALYGVRVSPDPFGLLVYRQRGGRVLLNTTVAPLFFADQFLQISTSLPSHFISGLGEHLTPLILDTTWTRVTLWNRDMAPPQVNLYGSHPFYLGMEDDGSAHGVFLLNSNAMDVLLQPSPALTWRTTGGILDFYVFLGPDPKSVVRQYLDVVGFPFMPPYWGLGFHLCRWGYSSTDITRQVVANMTAARFPLDVQWNDLDYADAKRDFTFNKKSFKDYPEMVQDFHRRGLRYIMIVDPGISSSGPPGTYKPYDEGLKRGVFIRNATGQPLIGKVWPGPTAFPDFTNPETHEWWHDMVKDFHDQVPFDGMWIDMNEPSNFVEGSQDGCPNNSLEQPPYVPGVFGGRLQGGTICASSQQYLSSHYNLHSLYGLTQAVASHDALLRVRGKRPFVISRSTFAGHGRYAGHWTGDVGSNWEQLYYSIPEVLLFNLFGVPLVGADICGFAGDTSEELCVRWTQLGAFYPFMRNHNDHGARPQEPYAFSPAAQAAMRKALCLRYSLLPFLYTLFHRAHSAGETVARPLFLEFPKDPNTWAVDRQLMWGGGLLVTPVLQPGTTKVSGYFPAGTWYSLAGVGAPLFDSTIRSKGQWILLPAPLDTINVHVRAGHILPLQEPAFSTAESRGKGMALVVALTPDGFARGELFWDDGESWQTFEKGDYTEILFLATHASAHLDGVLLEAVTVLGVTSPPRQVLANGALVGDFSYRNDTQVSAHLALGGFFFGGGAAGWQLGRDLGLSRGAGGVWPQRWPSTRFVGTQERKGLPSTGWVTVLGPGQD
;
A
#
# COMPACT_ATOMS: atom_id res chain seq x y z
N MET A 1 31.84 -4.11 24.86
CA MET A 1 31.04 -4.65 25.98
C MET A 1 31.39 -4.07 27.36
N GLY A 2 32.67 -3.72 27.67
CA GLY A 2 33.06 -3.26 29.01
C GLY A 2 32.55 -1.92 29.50
N LEU A 3 32.31 -0.96 28.65
CA LEU A 3 31.84 0.38 29.02
C LEU A 3 30.30 0.50 29.23
N TRP A 4 29.52 -0.40 28.67
CA TRP A 4 28.07 -0.40 28.84
C TRP A 4 27.59 -1.01 30.16
N ALA A 5 28.35 -2.00 30.69
CA ALA A 5 28.00 -2.68 31.92
C ALA A 5 28.14 -1.79 33.18
N THR A 6 29.02 -0.79 33.15
CA THR A 6 29.24 0.12 34.30
C THR A 6 28.23 1.28 34.39
N TRP A 7 27.56 1.63 33.30
CA TRP A 7 26.57 2.68 33.28
C TRP A 7 25.12 2.17 33.48
N ALA A 8 24.89 0.87 33.33
CA ALA A 8 23.60 0.22 33.60
C ALA A 8 23.19 0.26 35.08
N SER A 9 24.09 0.63 36.00
CA SER A 9 23.79 0.78 37.42
C SER A 9 23.26 2.16 37.83
N GLY A 10 23.32 3.15 36.95
CA GLY A 10 22.61 4.42 37.16
C GLY A 10 21.11 4.19 36.98
N ARG A 11 20.33 4.14 38.04
CA ARG A 11 18.87 3.95 38.02
C ARG A 11 18.24 4.92 37.01
N CYS A 12 17.74 4.36 35.90
CA CYS A 12 16.83 5.09 35.00
C CYS A 12 15.69 5.69 35.86
N PRO A 13 15.36 6.97 35.72
CA PRO A 13 14.28 7.58 36.50
C PRO A 13 12.89 7.03 36.15
N CYS A 14 12.83 6.25 35.07
CA CYS A 14 11.65 5.51 34.64
C CYS A 14 11.82 4.04 35.00
N PRO A 15 10.84 3.35 35.59
CA PRO A 15 10.82 1.90 35.71
C PRO A 15 10.58 1.31 34.33
N GLY A 16 11.65 1.17 33.53
CA GLY A 16 11.58 0.70 32.13
C GLY A 16 12.69 -0.29 31.79
N PRO A 17 12.62 -0.93 30.61
CA PRO A 17 13.63 -1.88 30.19
C PRO A 17 15.04 -1.26 30.09
N PRO A 18 16.12 -2.06 30.12
CA PRO A 18 17.51 -1.56 30.20
C PRO A 18 17.98 -0.73 28.98
N TRP A 19 17.22 -0.71 27.89
CA TRP A 19 17.51 0.12 26.71
C TRP A 19 16.89 1.52 26.78
N CYS A 20 16.13 1.86 27.83
CA CYS A 20 15.62 3.21 28.09
C CYS A 20 16.67 4.00 28.90
N PHE A 21 17.27 5.01 28.28
CA PHE A 21 18.33 5.78 28.91
C PHE A 21 18.07 7.28 28.84
N PHE A 22 17.83 7.91 30.01
CA PHE A 22 17.74 9.35 30.19
C PHE A 22 18.62 9.80 31.35
N PRO A 23 19.83 10.34 31.11
CA PRO A 23 20.72 10.77 32.19
C PRO A 23 20.12 11.93 32.95
N ARG A 24 19.96 11.80 34.26
CA ARG A 24 19.48 12.89 35.13
C ARG A 24 20.47 14.05 35.11
N GLY A 25 19.95 15.29 34.94
CA GLY A 25 20.73 16.51 35.03
C GLY A 25 21.66 16.76 33.85
N TYR A 26 21.65 15.94 32.82
CA TYR A 26 22.46 16.19 31.62
C TYR A 26 21.85 17.35 30.82
N ARG A 27 22.69 18.41 30.61
CA ARG A 27 22.35 19.58 29.77
C ARG A 27 23.02 19.39 28.41
N SER A 28 22.22 19.13 27.38
CA SER A 28 22.75 18.82 26.05
C SER A 28 23.15 20.09 25.27
N TYR A 29 22.20 20.73 24.66
CA TYR A 29 22.40 21.92 23.82
C TYR A 29 21.57 23.10 24.33
N ARG A 30 22.05 24.31 24.01
CA ARG A 30 21.30 25.56 24.09
C ARG A 30 21.21 26.19 22.70
N ALA A 31 20.09 26.84 22.40
CA ALA A 31 19.88 27.54 21.14
C ALA A 31 20.38 28.99 21.27
N GLU A 32 21.13 29.41 20.27
CA GLU A 32 21.70 30.77 20.14
C GLU A 32 21.38 31.30 18.74
N ASN A 33 21.36 32.62 18.57
CA ASN A 33 21.29 33.30 17.29
C ASN A 33 20.08 32.82 16.43
N VAL A 34 18.89 32.83 17.00
CA VAL A 34 17.66 32.54 16.25
C VAL A 34 17.41 33.65 15.24
N THR A 35 17.54 33.34 13.95
CA THR A 35 17.47 34.32 12.85
C THR A 35 16.40 33.91 11.85
N ALA A 36 15.52 34.84 11.45
CA ALA A 36 14.52 34.61 10.43
C ALA A 36 15.15 34.33 9.07
N THR A 37 14.55 33.43 8.30
CA THR A 37 14.91 33.12 6.91
C THR A 37 13.70 33.32 6.00
N ALA A 38 13.89 33.23 4.69
CA ALA A 38 12.79 33.33 3.72
C ALA A 38 11.71 32.25 3.93
N THR A 39 12.09 31.07 4.44
CA THR A 39 11.18 29.93 4.62
C THR A 39 10.72 29.70 6.06
N GLY A 40 11.37 30.37 7.05
CA GLY A 40 11.08 30.17 8.47
C GLY A 40 12.11 30.81 9.37
N PHE A 41 12.98 30.04 9.99
CA PHE A 41 14.10 30.54 10.80
C PHE A 41 15.21 29.47 10.90
N THR A 42 16.40 29.95 11.31
CA THR A 42 17.55 29.10 11.65
C THR A 42 18.06 29.44 13.05
N ALA A 43 18.73 28.49 13.70
CA ALA A 43 19.40 28.71 14.99
C ALA A 43 20.69 27.90 15.05
N ARG A 44 21.68 28.42 15.80
CA ARG A 44 22.86 27.67 16.23
C ARG A 44 22.53 26.94 17.53
N LEU A 45 22.84 25.64 17.61
CA LEU A 45 22.73 24.90 18.86
C LEU A 45 24.14 24.60 19.37
N ARG A 46 24.47 25.17 20.52
CA ARG A 46 25.78 24.98 21.16
C ARG A 46 25.67 23.98 22.28
N ARG A 47 26.53 22.95 22.26
CA ARG A 47 26.63 21.97 23.34
C ARG A 47 27.03 22.62 24.67
N VAL A 48 26.26 22.31 25.73
CA VAL A 48 26.52 22.79 27.08
C VAL A 48 27.45 21.87 27.83
N ALA A 49 27.20 20.54 27.79
CA ALA A 49 28.03 19.52 28.40
C ALA A 49 28.36 18.42 27.41
N ALA A 50 29.56 17.86 27.47
CA ALA A 50 29.95 16.71 26.67
C ALA A 50 29.09 15.51 27.03
N SER A 51 28.73 14.73 26.00
CA SER A 51 28.08 13.45 26.23
C SER A 51 29.14 12.34 26.47
N PHE A 52 28.67 11.14 26.78
CA PHE A 52 29.50 9.95 26.92
C PHE A 52 29.82 9.30 25.54
N LEU A 53 29.28 9.85 24.45
CA LEU A 53 29.36 9.24 23.12
C LEU A 53 30.65 9.65 22.40
N PRO A 54 31.30 8.74 21.70
CA PRO A 54 32.42 9.12 20.83
C PRO A 54 31.92 9.96 19.65
N GLY A 55 32.74 10.92 19.22
CA GLY A 55 32.40 11.81 18.09
C GLY A 55 31.24 12.77 18.36
N ASP A 56 31.04 13.15 19.60
CA ASP A 56 29.99 14.09 20.07
C ASP A 56 30.18 15.49 19.44
N VAL A 57 29.17 16.00 18.75
CA VAL A 57 29.23 17.25 17.97
C VAL A 57 28.98 18.46 18.86
N GLY A 58 29.90 19.45 18.81
CA GLY A 58 29.85 20.64 19.69
C GLY A 58 28.84 21.70 19.27
N ASP A 59 28.67 21.86 17.97
CA ASP A 59 27.80 22.86 17.36
C ASP A 59 26.91 22.22 16.33
N LEU A 60 25.60 22.51 16.40
CA LEU A 60 24.62 22.09 15.40
C LEU A 60 23.94 23.29 14.77
N ARG A 61 23.44 23.10 13.57
CA ARG A 61 22.54 24.03 12.91
C ARG A 61 21.11 23.42 12.90
N LEU A 62 20.17 24.19 13.42
CA LEU A 62 18.75 23.96 13.25
C LEU A 62 18.25 24.85 12.10
N ASP A 63 17.62 24.24 11.11
CA ASP A 63 16.86 24.94 10.08
C ASP A 63 15.39 24.52 10.21
N VAL A 64 14.47 25.49 10.24
CA VAL A 64 13.03 25.28 10.31
C VAL A 64 12.39 25.96 9.12
N ALA A 65 11.71 25.19 8.28
CA ALA A 65 10.99 25.63 7.10
C ALA A 65 9.48 25.42 7.28
N MET A 66 8.72 26.50 7.23
CA MET A 66 7.25 26.48 7.25
C MET A 66 6.76 26.37 5.79
N GLU A 67 6.78 25.15 5.24
CA GLU A 67 6.68 24.90 3.79
C GLU A 67 5.29 25.15 3.23
N THR A 68 4.25 24.66 3.92
CA THR A 68 2.83 24.85 3.53
C THR A 68 1.98 25.17 4.77
N PRO A 69 0.70 25.53 4.62
CA PRO A 69 -0.18 25.72 5.77
C PRO A 69 -0.25 24.51 6.72
N THR A 70 0.04 23.32 6.22
CA THR A 70 -0.10 22.05 6.95
C THR A 70 1.18 21.21 7.00
N ARG A 71 2.29 21.68 6.41
CA ARG A 71 3.56 20.95 6.41
C ARG A 71 4.70 21.81 6.93
N LEU A 72 5.33 21.32 8.02
CA LEU A 72 6.55 21.85 8.60
C LEU A 72 7.69 20.89 8.31
N ARG A 73 8.88 21.42 7.97
CA ARG A 73 10.15 20.67 7.97
C ARG A 73 11.12 21.29 8.94
N PHE A 74 11.85 20.49 9.70
CA PHE A 74 12.99 20.96 10.46
C PHE A 74 14.15 19.97 10.37
N THR A 75 15.37 20.51 10.26
CA THR A 75 16.60 19.71 10.17
C THR A 75 17.58 20.09 11.26
N LEU A 76 18.24 19.10 11.83
CA LEU A 76 19.37 19.24 12.73
C LEU A 76 20.59 18.59 12.08
N ARG A 77 21.65 19.37 11.87
CA ARG A 77 22.86 18.91 11.18
C ARG A 77 24.14 19.54 11.75
N ASP A 78 25.27 18.87 11.53
CA ASP A 78 26.58 19.38 11.80
C ASP A 78 26.96 20.42 10.73
N PRO A 79 27.18 21.69 11.06
CA PRO A 79 27.57 22.72 10.09
C PRO A 79 29.03 22.62 9.65
N SER A 80 29.87 21.85 10.37
CA SER A 80 31.32 21.77 10.13
C SER A 80 31.69 20.71 9.06
N ARG A 81 30.80 19.76 8.81
CA ARG A 81 31.02 18.70 7.80
C ARG A 81 29.73 18.25 7.16
N GLN A 82 29.81 17.82 5.90
CA GLN A 82 28.72 17.17 5.23
C GLN A 82 28.50 15.76 5.80
N ARG A 83 27.29 15.50 6.25
CA ARG A 83 26.84 14.16 6.66
C ARG A 83 25.96 13.56 5.56
N TYR A 84 25.75 12.25 5.64
CA TYR A 84 24.86 11.57 4.72
C TYR A 84 23.41 12.09 4.88
N GLU A 85 22.76 12.34 3.76
CA GLU A 85 21.33 12.64 3.64
C GLU A 85 20.71 11.66 2.64
N VAL A 86 19.48 11.22 2.91
CA VAL A 86 18.77 10.27 2.04
C VAL A 86 18.58 10.89 0.65
N PRO A 87 18.98 10.20 -0.44
CA PRO A 87 18.90 10.73 -1.81
C PRO A 87 17.48 10.64 -2.38
N LEU A 88 16.48 11.10 -1.63
CA LEU A 88 15.09 11.18 -2.07
C LEU A 88 14.77 12.62 -2.49
N ALA A 89 14.28 12.78 -3.73
CA ALA A 89 13.82 14.08 -4.21
C ALA A 89 12.55 14.50 -3.45
N THR A 90 12.68 15.49 -2.57
CA THR A 90 11.58 16.05 -1.79
C THR A 90 11.23 17.47 -2.23
N PRO A 91 9.98 17.92 -2.07
CA PRO A 91 9.60 19.29 -2.37
C PRO A 91 10.43 20.29 -1.59
N ARG A 92 10.79 21.42 -2.20
CA ARG A 92 11.49 22.53 -1.54
C ARG A 92 10.59 23.76 -1.52
N ALA A 93 10.40 24.34 -0.34
CA ALA A 93 9.67 25.61 -0.20
C ALA A 93 10.46 26.76 -0.82
N SER A 94 9.79 27.57 -1.64
CA SER A 94 10.34 28.82 -2.18
C SER A 94 10.17 30.00 -1.23
N GLY A 95 9.31 29.88 -0.20
CA GLY A 95 9.02 30.90 0.79
C GLY A 95 8.28 30.32 2.00
N ARG A 96 8.05 31.17 3.00
CA ARG A 96 7.28 30.80 4.20
C ARG A 96 5.79 30.79 3.89
N ALA A 97 5.08 29.78 4.37
CA ALA A 97 3.61 29.70 4.27
C ALA A 97 2.95 30.92 4.93
N ALA A 98 2.09 31.61 4.19
CA ALA A 98 1.44 32.86 4.64
C ALA A 98 0.44 32.63 5.79
N SER A 99 -0.20 31.47 5.86
CA SER A 99 -1.23 31.10 6.85
C SER A 99 -1.01 29.68 7.38
N ALA A 100 0.10 29.49 8.14
CA ALA A 100 0.35 28.19 8.77
C ALA A 100 -0.71 27.88 9.84
N LEU A 101 -1.24 26.67 9.84
CA LEU A 101 -2.20 26.16 10.84
C LEU A 101 -1.49 25.70 12.13
N TYR A 102 -0.19 25.86 12.21
CA TYR A 102 0.68 25.47 13.30
C TYR A 102 1.59 26.63 13.73
N GLY A 103 2.02 26.58 14.98
CA GLY A 103 3.09 27.45 15.50
C GLY A 103 4.30 26.61 15.89
N VAL A 104 5.48 27.25 15.81
CA VAL A 104 6.75 26.66 16.24
C VAL A 104 7.41 27.60 17.24
N ARG A 105 7.87 27.06 18.38
CA ARG A 105 8.65 27.79 19.38
C ARG A 105 9.93 27.01 19.69
N VAL A 106 11.01 27.77 19.93
CA VAL A 106 12.28 27.22 20.39
C VAL A 106 12.42 27.56 21.90
N SER A 107 12.65 26.54 22.72
CA SER A 107 13.16 26.71 24.07
C SER A 107 14.66 26.92 23.95
N PRO A 108 15.23 28.02 24.49
CA PRO A 108 16.65 28.30 24.30
C PRO A 108 17.56 27.46 25.21
N ASP A 109 17.18 27.20 26.47
CA ASP A 109 18.01 26.47 27.43
C ASP A 109 17.14 25.76 28.50
N PRO A 110 17.10 24.41 28.54
CA PRO A 110 17.67 23.51 27.53
C PRO A 110 17.01 23.68 26.18
N PHE A 111 17.78 23.39 25.11
CA PHE A 111 17.19 23.43 23.76
C PHE A 111 16.01 22.46 23.64
N GLY A 112 14.95 22.97 23.03
CA GLY A 112 13.79 22.15 22.62
C GLY A 112 12.97 22.86 21.56
N LEU A 113 12.26 22.05 20.77
CA LEU A 113 11.33 22.50 19.75
C LEU A 113 9.91 22.13 20.17
N LEU A 114 9.02 23.12 20.13
CA LEU A 114 7.60 22.94 20.40
C LEU A 114 6.83 23.21 19.12
N VAL A 115 6.09 22.23 18.63
CA VAL A 115 5.15 22.37 17.51
C VAL A 115 3.74 22.22 18.04
N TYR A 116 2.85 23.16 17.71
CA TYR A 116 1.49 23.17 18.22
C TYR A 116 0.50 23.66 17.16
N ARG A 117 -0.77 23.25 17.28
CA ARG A 117 -1.85 23.78 16.45
C ARG A 117 -2.13 25.23 16.79
N GLN A 118 -2.24 26.12 15.80
CA GLN A 118 -2.58 27.54 16.01
C GLN A 118 -3.95 27.66 16.70
N ARG A 119 -4.94 26.92 16.22
CA ARG A 119 -6.26 26.87 16.83
C ARG A 119 -6.26 25.87 17.98
N GLY A 120 -6.65 26.31 19.17
CA GLY A 120 -6.75 25.47 20.35
C GLY A 120 -5.42 25.21 21.09
N GLY A 121 -4.27 25.60 20.54
CA GLY A 121 -2.96 25.50 21.20
C GLY A 121 -2.46 24.09 21.51
N ARG A 122 -3.08 23.02 20.98
CA ARG A 122 -2.68 21.62 21.25
C ARG A 122 -1.24 21.38 20.79
N VAL A 123 -0.43 20.87 21.70
CA VAL A 123 0.97 20.52 21.44
C VAL A 123 1.00 19.18 20.68
N LEU A 124 1.69 19.17 19.53
CA LEU A 124 1.90 17.98 18.69
C LEU A 124 3.27 17.36 18.95
N LEU A 125 4.31 18.23 19.06
CA LEU A 125 5.66 17.82 19.41
C LEU A 125 6.20 18.74 20.49
N ASN A 126 6.85 18.14 21.49
CA ASN A 126 7.63 18.87 22.49
C ASN A 126 8.91 18.11 22.78
N THR A 127 10.04 18.61 22.28
CA THR A 127 11.33 17.93 22.43
C THR A 127 12.08 18.33 23.70
N THR A 128 11.50 19.14 24.59
CA THR A 128 12.10 19.47 25.90
C THR A 128 12.01 18.29 26.90
N VAL A 129 11.27 17.24 26.59
CA VAL A 129 11.00 16.09 27.48
C VAL A 129 12.24 15.26 27.79
N ALA A 130 13.27 15.31 26.91
CA ALA A 130 14.54 14.63 27.13
C ALA A 130 15.67 15.33 26.37
N PRO A 131 16.95 15.15 26.80
CA PRO A 131 18.09 15.73 26.12
C PRO A 131 18.26 15.27 24.68
N LEU A 132 18.66 16.18 23.79
CA LEU A 132 19.13 15.85 22.45
C LEU A 132 20.55 15.28 22.52
N PHE A 133 20.81 14.16 21.84
CA PHE A 133 22.16 13.65 21.59
C PHE A 133 22.47 13.71 20.11
N PHE A 134 23.67 14.16 19.76
CA PHE A 134 24.10 14.22 18.36
C PHE A 134 25.61 13.95 18.26
N ALA A 135 25.93 12.73 17.90
CA ALA A 135 27.31 12.26 17.70
C ALA A 135 27.46 11.68 16.29
N ASP A 136 28.64 11.17 15.96
CA ASP A 136 28.94 10.61 14.63
C ASP A 136 27.99 9.48 14.26
N GLN A 137 27.84 8.49 15.16
CA GLN A 137 27.06 7.27 14.93
C GLN A 137 25.97 7.08 15.99
N PHE A 138 25.48 8.17 16.59
CA PHE A 138 24.36 8.14 17.51
C PHE A 138 23.65 9.49 17.55
N LEU A 139 22.43 9.52 17.08
CA LEU A 139 21.54 10.67 17.14
C LEU A 139 20.27 10.28 17.89
N GLN A 140 19.88 11.06 18.88
CA GLN A 140 18.66 10.80 19.64
C GLN A 140 17.88 12.07 19.91
N ILE A 141 16.58 12.06 19.60
CA ILE A 141 15.64 13.10 19.95
C ILE A 141 14.35 12.48 20.46
N SER A 142 13.80 13.04 21.53
CA SER A 142 12.53 12.59 22.12
C SER A 142 11.47 13.66 22.02
N THR A 143 10.21 13.27 21.96
CA THR A 143 9.08 14.19 21.96
C THR A 143 7.92 13.61 22.78
N SER A 144 7.13 14.49 23.41
CA SER A 144 5.83 14.08 23.91
C SER A 144 4.89 13.77 22.74
N LEU A 145 3.94 12.90 22.98
CA LEU A 145 2.84 12.58 22.07
C LEU A 145 1.53 13.16 22.62
N PRO A 146 0.62 13.67 21.77
CA PRO A 146 -0.68 14.17 22.23
C PRO A 146 -1.67 13.07 22.65
N SER A 147 -1.43 11.81 22.22
CA SER A 147 -2.25 10.66 22.59
C SER A 147 -1.47 9.34 22.50
N HIS A 148 -2.09 8.25 22.96
CA HIS A 148 -1.56 6.88 22.83
C HIS A 148 -1.89 6.21 21.48
N PHE A 149 -2.70 6.82 20.65
CA PHE A 149 -3.16 6.23 19.38
C PHE A 149 -2.19 6.55 18.25
N ILE A 150 -1.15 5.72 18.13
CA ILE A 150 -0.09 5.82 17.12
C ILE A 150 -0.16 4.62 16.18
N SER A 151 -0.20 4.90 14.88
CA SER A 151 -0.16 3.91 13.80
C SER A 151 1.01 4.20 12.87
N GLY A 152 1.67 3.19 12.31
CA GLY A 152 2.82 3.37 11.42
C GLY A 152 4.08 2.68 11.91
N LEU A 153 5.25 3.23 11.55
CA LEU A 153 6.58 2.70 11.93
C LEU A 153 6.80 1.25 11.48
N GLY A 154 6.44 0.90 10.24
CA GLY A 154 6.64 -0.45 9.67
C GLY A 154 8.05 -0.66 9.09
N GLU A 155 8.34 -1.87 8.74
CA GLU A 155 7.44 -3.02 8.62
C GLU A 155 7.59 -3.93 9.83
N HIS A 156 6.46 -4.30 10.46
CA HIS A 156 6.43 -5.16 11.65
C HIS A 156 5.10 -5.90 11.74
N LEU A 157 5.14 -7.13 12.26
CA LEU A 157 3.93 -7.87 12.65
C LEU A 157 3.39 -7.32 13.97
N THR A 158 2.56 -6.30 13.89
CA THR A 158 1.97 -5.62 15.05
C THR A 158 0.48 -5.33 14.81
N PRO A 159 -0.32 -5.12 15.88
CA PRO A 159 -1.62 -4.50 15.74
C PRO A 159 -1.53 -3.15 15.03
N LEU A 160 -2.63 -2.69 14.45
CA LEU A 160 -2.70 -1.40 13.74
C LEU A 160 -2.29 -0.20 14.62
N ILE A 161 -2.65 -0.23 15.90
CA ILE A 161 -2.24 0.75 16.89
C ILE A 161 -1.12 0.15 17.73
N LEU A 162 -0.01 0.85 17.76
CA LEU A 162 1.17 0.45 18.52
C LEU A 162 0.96 0.63 20.03
N ASP A 163 1.41 -0.34 20.81
CA ASP A 163 1.45 -0.22 22.25
C ASP A 163 2.51 0.82 22.66
N THR A 164 2.09 1.86 23.38
CA THR A 164 2.98 2.89 23.91
C THR A 164 3.58 2.55 25.28
N THR A 165 3.35 1.34 25.81
CA THR A 165 3.90 0.90 27.08
C THR A 165 5.28 0.23 26.92
N TRP A 166 6.32 1.04 26.62
CA TRP A 166 7.71 0.58 26.46
C TRP A 166 7.96 -0.30 25.23
N THR A 167 7.32 -0.01 24.11
CA THR A 167 7.59 -0.71 22.86
C THR A 167 8.80 -0.13 22.14
N ARG A 168 9.67 -1.01 21.66
CA ARG A 168 10.79 -0.70 20.76
C ARG A 168 10.46 -1.19 19.36
N VAL A 169 10.48 -0.26 18.41
CA VAL A 169 10.31 -0.52 16.98
C VAL A 169 11.67 -0.32 16.32
N THR A 170 12.22 -1.35 15.70
CA THR A 170 13.53 -1.29 15.03
C THR A 170 13.33 -1.23 13.52
N LEU A 171 13.99 -0.30 12.84
CA LEU A 171 13.95 -0.10 11.39
C LEU A 171 15.34 -0.38 10.80
N TRP A 172 15.45 -1.49 10.11
CA TRP A 172 16.60 -1.99 9.36
C TRP A 172 16.15 -3.17 8.54
N ASN A 173 16.11 -3.05 7.23
CA ASN A 173 15.51 -4.04 6.35
C ASN A 173 16.20 -5.40 6.51
N ARG A 174 15.42 -6.48 6.61
CA ARG A 174 15.93 -7.81 6.84
C ARG A 174 14.99 -8.85 6.25
N ASP A 175 15.59 -9.94 5.74
CA ASP A 175 14.91 -11.18 5.42
C ASP A 175 14.22 -11.78 6.67
N MET A 176 13.23 -12.63 6.47
CA MET A 176 12.32 -13.16 7.47
C MET A 176 12.96 -13.30 8.86
N ALA A 177 12.30 -12.74 9.84
CA ALA A 177 12.69 -12.80 11.24
C ALA A 177 11.49 -13.26 12.10
N PRO A 178 11.71 -13.72 13.34
CA PRO A 178 10.62 -13.95 14.29
C PRO A 178 9.71 -12.72 14.46
N PRO A 179 8.44 -12.88 14.86
CA PRO A 179 7.56 -11.76 15.18
C PRO A 179 8.20 -10.74 16.14
N GLN A 180 7.79 -9.48 16.06
CA GLN A 180 8.23 -8.35 16.93
C GLN A 180 9.68 -7.87 16.73
N VAL A 181 10.30 -8.21 15.61
CA VAL A 181 11.60 -7.68 15.19
C VAL A 181 11.47 -6.97 13.84
N ASN A 182 12.56 -6.34 13.36
CA ASN A 182 12.60 -5.70 12.06
C ASN A 182 12.36 -6.72 10.93
N LEU A 183 11.52 -6.34 9.97
CA LEU A 183 11.19 -7.09 8.77
C LEU A 183 11.80 -6.46 7.50
N TYR A 184 11.20 -6.74 6.35
CA TYR A 184 11.74 -6.47 5.02
C TYR A 184 11.81 -4.99 4.65
N GLY A 185 10.95 -4.13 5.25
CA GLY A 185 10.82 -2.70 4.93
C GLY A 185 11.12 -1.76 6.08
N SER A 186 11.44 -0.51 5.75
CA SER A 186 11.63 0.57 6.75
C SER A 186 10.83 1.80 6.36
N HIS A 187 9.84 2.15 7.19
CA HIS A 187 8.96 3.31 7.01
C HIS A 187 8.96 4.17 8.29
N PRO A 188 9.91 5.13 8.42
CA PRO A 188 10.04 5.97 9.61
C PRO A 188 8.98 7.10 9.64
N PHE A 189 7.73 6.72 9.44
CA PHE A 189 6.54 7.57 9.46
C PHE A 189 5.51 7.04 10.45
N TYR A 190 4.95 7.93 11.27
CA TYR A 190 3.76 7.61 12.06
C TYR A 190 2.63 8.60 11.84
N LEU A 191 1.41 8.12 12.03
CA LEU A 191 0.17 8.88 12.14
C LEU A 191 -0.34 8.78 13.57
N GLY A 192 -0.59 9.91 14.21
CA GLY A 192 -1.17 10.01 15.56
C GLY A 192 -2.58 10.59 15.51
N MET A 193 -3.53 9.90 16.18
CA MET A 193 -4.88 10.43 16.40
C MET A 193 -4.87 11.33 17.64
N GLU A 194 -5.65 12.40 17.62
CA GLU A 194 -5.86 13.34 18.72
C GLU A 194 -7.26 13.17 19.29
N ASP A 195 -7.46 13.50 20.58
CA ASP A 195 -8.72 13.20 21.30
C ASP A 195 -9.99 13.80 20.69
N ASP A 196 -9.85 14.83 19.84
CA ASP A 196 -10.97 15.47 19.14
C ASP A 196 -11.25 14.86 17.74
N GLY A 197 -10.53 13.78 17.39
CA GLY A 197 -10.60 13.14 16.07
C GLY A 197 -9.75 13.82 15.01
N SER A 198 -8.98 14.87 15.36
CA SER A 198 -7.92 15.38 14.50
C SER A 198 -6.76 14.38 14.44
N ALA A 199 -5.90 14.54 13.44
CA ALA A 199 -4.71 13.72 13.29
C ALA A 199 -3.51 14.56 12.84
N HIS A 200 -2.32 14.07 13.15
CA HIS A 200 -1.05 14.59 12.64
C HIS A 200 -0.15 13.44 12.23
N GLY A 201 0.87 13.73 11.45
CA GLY A 201 1.88 12.75 11.08
C GLY A 201 3.29 13.30 11.27
N VAL A 202 4.25 12.42 11.52
CA VAL A 202 5.67 12.76 11.60
C VAL A 202 6.47 11.76 10.80
N PHE A 203 7.36 12.26 9.97
CA PHE A 203 8.25 11.47 9.13
C PHE A 203 9.70 11.90 9.38
N LEU A 204 10.56 10.94 9.71
CA LEU A 204 12.01 11.13 9.80
C LEU A 204 12.66 10.63 8.50
N LEU A 205 13.14 11.53 7.65
CA LEU A 205 13.87 11.20 6.44
C LEU A 205 15.32 10.79 6.77
N ASN A 206 15.47 9.53 7.15
CA ASN A 206 16.75 8.91 7.51
C ASN A 206 16.68 7.42 7.20
N SER A 207 17.70 6.84 6.58
CA SER A 207 17.79 5.44 6.17
C SER A 207 18.80 4.61 6.94
N ASN A 208 19.50 5.20 7.92
CA ASN A 208 20.38 4.47 8.82
C ASN A 208 19.58 3.57 9.76
N ALA A 209 20.21 2.53 10.27
CA ALA A 209 19.60 1.68 11.29
C ALA A 209 19.10 2.51 12.47
N MET A 210 17.86 2.27 12.90
CA MET A 210 17.26 3.05 13.99
C MET A 210 16.33 2.25 14.87
N ASP A 211 16.19 2.72 16.11
CA ASP A 211 15.12 2.35 17.02
C ASP A 211 14.16 3.53 17.21
N VAL A 212 12.87 3.24 17.28
CA VAL A 212 11.86 4.14 17.78
C VAL A 212 11.29 3.57 19.07
N LEU A 213 11.42 4.33 20.16
CA LEU A 213 11.00 3.88 21.49
C LEU A 213 9.71 4.59 21.86
N LEU A 214 8.64 3.83 22.07
CA LEU A 214 7.35 4.32 22.57
C LEU A 214 7.31 4.19 24.09
N GLN A 215 6.80 5.21 24.76
CA GLN A 215 6.86 5.36 26.22
C GLN A 215 5.49 5.74 26.80
N PRO A 216 5.15 5.29 28.01
CA PRO A 216 3.78 5.40 28.54
C PRO A 216 3.34 6.80 28.97
N SER A 217 4.19 7.84 28.86
CA SER A 217 3.85 9.19 29.38
C SER A 217 2.91 10.09 28.56
N PRO A 218 2.36 9.92 27.35
CA PRO A 218 2.92 9.24 26.20
C PRO A 218 4.05 10.04 25.54
N ALA A 219 5.11 9.37 25.13
CA ALA A 219 6.26 9.96 24.48
C ALA A 219 6.87 9.01 23.45
N LEU A 220 7.70 9.57 22.56
CA LEU A 220 8.40 8.82 21.54
C LEU A 220 9.85 9.31 21.44
N THR A 221 10.78 8.36 21.31
CA THR A 221 12.20 8.65 21.13
C THR A 221 12.70 8.03 19.83
N TRP A 222 13.19 8.88 18.92
CA TRP A 222 13.93 8.46 17.75
C TRP A 222 15.40 8.29 18.09
N ARG A 223 16.00 7.18 17.66
CA ARG A 223 17.42 6.87 17.87
C ARG A 223 17.98 6.25 16.61
N THR A 224 18.90 6.95 15.93
CA THR A 224 19.52 6.48 14.68
C THR A 224 21.03 6.44 14.77
N THR A 225 21.63 5.56 13.98
CA THR A 225 23.08 5.33 13.98
C THR A 225 23.87 6.25 13.05
N GLY A 226 23.19 7.18 12.33
CA GLY A 226 23.89 8.07 11.41
C GLY A 226 23.01 9.08 10.70
N GLY A 227 23.54 9.68 9.65
CA GLY A 227 22.83 10.69 8.87
C GLY A 227 22.61 12.00 9.59
N ILE A 228 21.50 12.65 9.33
CA ILE A 228 21.01 13.86 9.99
C ILE A 228 19.61 13.62 10.57
N LEU A 229 19.12 14.54 11.40
CA LEU A 229 17.73 14.52 11.85
C LEU A 229 16.93 15.46 10.93
N ASP A 230 16.23 14.90 9.97
CA ASP A 230 15.41 15.60 8.97
C ASP A 230 13.94 15.20 9.11
N PHE A 231 13.16 16.06 9.75
CA PHE A 231 11.77 15.77 10.11
C PHE A 231 10.79 16.57 9.27
N TYR A 232 9.75 15.88 8.84
CA TYR A 232 8.51 16.48 8.36
C TYR A 232 7.40 16.27 9.38
N VAL A 233 6.58 17.31 9.60
CA VAL A 233 5.39 17.27 10.45
C VAL A 233 4.19 17.68 9.60
N PHE A 234 3.18 16.81 9.58
CA PHE A 234 1.94 16.96 8.81
C PHE A 234 0.78 17.23 9.76
N LEU A 235 0.03 18.29 9.52
CA LEU A 235 -0.99 18.79 10.46
C LEU A 235 -2.39 18.22 10.23
N GLY A 236 -2.60 17.46 9.16
CA GLY A 236 -3.93 17.01 8.79
C GLY A 236 -4.83 18.14 8.27
N PRO A 237 -6.06 18.36 8.80
CA PRO A 237 -6.53 18.04 10.17
C PRO A 237 -7.00 16.60 10.42
N ASP A 238 -7.47 15.90 9.41
CA ASP A 238 -7.96 14.54 9.48
C ASP A 238 -6.89 13.53 9.01
N PRO A 239 -7.03 12.23 9.32
CA PRO A 239 -6.00 11.25 9.00
C PRO A 239 -5.80 11.03 7.49
N LYS A 240 -6.82 11.19 6.62
CA LYS A 240 -6.65 11.12 5.16
C LYS A 240 -5.78 12.27 4.66
N SER A 241 -6.00 13.47 5.18
CA SER A 241 -5.17 14.64 4.89
C SER A 241 -3.72 14.45 5.33
N VAL A 242 -3.47 13.77 6.46
CA VAL A 242 -2.11 13.42 6.92
C VAL A 242 -1.41 12.51 5.92
N VAL A 243 -2.05 11.44 5.49
CA VAL A 243 -1.49 10.52 4.50
C VAL A 243 -1.18 11.25 3.19
N ARG A 244 -2.13 12.04 2.68
CA ARG A 244 -1.90 12.84 1.47
C ARG A 244 -0.70 13.79 1.62
N GLN A 245 -0.59 14.51 2.75
CA GLN A 245 0.53 15.43 3.00
C GLN A 245 1.87 14.70 3.09
N TYR A 246 1.90 13.48 3.61
CA TYR A 246 3.07 12.60 3.57
C TYR A 246 3.41 12.20 2.13
N LEU A 247 2.42 11.80 1.34
CA LEU A 247 2.60 11.42 -0.07
C LEU A 247 2.98 12.62 -0.96
N ASP A 248 2.59 13.84 -0.61
CA ASP A 248 3.11 15.05 -1.26
C ASP A 248 4.65 15.20 -1.11
N VAL A 249 5.25 14.56 -0.10
CA VAL A 249 6.70 14.56 0.12
C VAL A 249 7.38 13.37 -0.55
N VAL A 250 6.87 12.17 -0.37
CA VAL A 250 7.52 10.93 -0.86
C VAL A 250 7.05 10.50 -2.25
N GLY A 251 5.97 11.10 -2.73
CA GLY A 251 5.36 10.83 -4.04
C GLY A 251 4.13 9.94 -3.97
N PHE A 252 3.18 10.18 -4.88
CA PHE A 252 1.95 9.41 -5.00
C PHE A 252 2.24 8.03 -5.63
N PRO A 253 1.40 7.01 -5.33
CA PRO A 253 1.54 5.67 -5.89
C PRO A 253 1.45 5.63 -7.42
N PHE A 254 2.12 4.65 -8.04
CA PHE A 254 1.95 4.40 -9.47
C PHE A 254 0.54 3.85 -9.77
N MET A 255 0.07 4.04 -11.00
CA MET A 255 -1.18 3.42 -11.47
C MET A 255 -0.88 2.01 -12.00
N PRO A 256 -1.37 0.93 -11.35
CA PRO A 256 -1.11 -0.42 -11.83
C PRO A 256 -1.88 -0.72 -13.13
N PRO A 257 -1.42 -1.67 -13.94
CA PRO A 257 -2.22 -2.19 -15.03
C PRO A 257 -3.43 -2.94 -14.48
N TYR A 258 -4.56 -2.88 -15.18
CA TYR A 258 -5.84 -3.47 -14.75
C TYR A 258 -5.74 -4.97 -14.48
N TRP A 259 -5.00 -5.71 -15.32
CA TRP A 259 -4.76 -7.14 -15.15
C TRP A 259 -4.02 -7.48 -13.84
N GLY A 260 -3.21 -6.55 -13.31
CA GLY A 260 -2.52 -6.70 -12.03
C GLY A 260 -3.46 -6.73 -10.81
N LEU A 261 -4.74 -6.36 -10.98
CA LEU A 261 -5.76 -6.42 -9.94
C LEU A 261 -6.56 -7.73 -9.95
N GLY A 262 -6.35 -8.60 -10.94
CA GLY A 262 -6.93 -9.92 -11.02
C GLY A 262 -6.33 -10.91 -10.02
N PHE A 263 -6.55 -12.20 -10.24
CA PHE A 263 -6.00 -13.26 -9.40
C PHE A 263 -4.65 -13.75 -9.94
N HIS A 264 -3.66 -13.79 -9.07
CA HIS A 264 -2.29 -14.24 -9.31
C HIS A 264 -2.07 -15.60 -8.64
N LEU A 265 -1.41 -16.52 -9.35
CA LEU A 265 -1.09 -17.85 -8.83
C LEU A 265 0.39 -18.15 -9.01
N CYS A 266 1.04 -18.52 -7.92
CA CYS A 266 2.43 -18.87 -7.83
C CYS A 266 2.63 -20.09 -6.93
N ARG A 267 3.76 -20.75 -7.10
CA ARG A 267 4.32 -21.72 -6.15
C ARG A 267 5.80 -21.89 -6.42
N TRP A 268 6.61 -21.95 -5.39
CA TRP A 268 7.94 -22.54 -5.47
C TRP A 268 7.79 -24.05 -5.62
N GLY A 269 8.06 -24.60 -6.82
CA GLY A 269 7.85 -26.01 -7.12
C GLY A 269 7.15 -26.28 -8.46
N TYR A 270 6.80 -25.25 -9.23
CA TYR A 270 6.40 -25.44 -10.63
C TYR A 270 7.65 -25.66 -11.48
N SER A 271 8.24 -26.86 -11.35
CA SER A 271 9.59 -27.21 -11.77
C SER A 271 9.77 -27.47 -13.29
N SER A 272 8.73 -27.27 -14.09
CA SER A 272 8.79 -27.38 -15.55
C SER A 272 7.68 -26.60 -16.25
N THR A 273 7.85 -26.32 -17.54
CA THR A 273 6.79 -25.75 -18.40
C THR A 273 5.56 -26.63 -18.46
N ASP A 274 5.71 -27.95 -18.43
CA ASP A 274 4.59 -28.89 -18.45
C ASP A 274 3.76 -28.78 -17.16
N ILE A 275 4.41 -28.72 -15.99
CA ILE A 275 3.73 -28.52 -14.70
C ILE A 275 3.03 -27.16 -14.68
N THR A 276 3.71 -26.09 -15.10
CA THR A 276 3.12 -24.75 -15.13
C THR A 276 1.88 -24.68 -16.01
N ARG A 277 1.93 -25.32 -17.20
CA ARG A 277 0.75 -25.44 -18.09
C ARG A 277 -0.36 -26.28 -17.47
N GLN A 278 -0.03 -27.37 -16.77
CA GLN A 278 -1.00 -28.22 -16.11
C GLN A 278 -1.74 -27.47 -14.99
N VAL A 279 -1.04 -26.64 -14.22
CA VAL A 279 -1.64 -25.77 -13.18
C VAL A 279 -2.68 -24.84 -13.82
N VAL A 280 -2.34 -24.16 -14.89
CA VAL A 280 -3.27 -23.28 -15.63
C VAL A 280 -4.44 -24.08 -16.20
N ALA A 281 -4.20 -25.29 -16.74
CA ALA A 281 -5.27 -26.17 -17.23
C ALA A 281 -6.21 -26.61 -16.12
N ASN A 282 -5.69 -26.95 -14.95
CA ASN A 282 -6.47 -27.33 -13.76
C ASN A 282 -7.32 -26.18 -13.24
N MET A 283 -6.79 -24.94 -13.19
CA MET A 283 -7.55 -23.75 -12.85
C MET A 283 -8.73 -23.53 -13.80
N THR A 284 -8.50 -23.68 -15.10
CA THR A 284 -9.54 -23.57 -16.14
C THR A 284 -10.58 -24.66 -16.00
N ALA A 285 -10.18 -25.93 -15.81
CA ALA A 285 -11.07 -27.07 -15.64
C ALA A 285 -11.95 -26.94 -14.40
N ALA A 286 -11.38 -26.43 -13.32
CA ALA A 286 -12.09 -26.16 -12.05
C ALA A 286 -12.88 -24.83 -12.07
N ARG A 287 -12.89 -24.11 -13.19
CA ARG A 287 -13.62 -22.86 -13.39
C ARG A 287 -13.24 -21.76 -12.38
N PHE A 288 -11.96 -21.62 -12.09
CA PHE A 288 -11.43 -20.50 -11.35
C PHE A 288 -10.94 -19.39 -12.28
N PRO A 289 -11.21 -18.12 -12.00
CA PRO A 289 -10.58 -17.03 -12.72
C PRO A 289 -9.07 -17.02 -12.45
N LEU A 290 -8.29 -16.64 -13.45
CA LEU A 290 -6.84 -16.49 -13.35
C LEU A 290 -6.38 -15.43 -14.36
N ASP A 291 -5.61 -14.45 -13.89
CA ASP A 291 -5.01 -13.44 -14.76
C ASP A 291 -3.52 -13.63 -14.94
N VAL A 292 -2.81 -14.01 -13.88
CA VAL A 292 -1.35 -14.02 -13.89
C VAL A 292 -0.83 -15.34 -13.34
N GLN A 293 -0.10 -16.07 -14.17
CA GLN A 293 0.68 -17.23 -13.77
C GLN A 293 2.11 -16.78 -13.45
N TRP A 294 2.66 -17.29 -12.35
CA TRP A 294 4.02 -17.00 -11.93
C TRP A 294 4.87 -18.26 -11.89
N ASN A 295 6.18 -18.09 -12.07
CA ASN A 295 7.19 -19.08 -11.66
C ASN A 295 8.17 -18.46 -10.68
N ASP A 296 8.47 -19.22 -9.64
CA ASP A 296 9.55 -19.01 -8.70
C ASP A 296 10.90 -19.48 -9.31
N LEU A 297 11.96 -19.59 -8.55
CA LEU A 297 13.34 -19.92 -8.95
C LEU A 297 13.51 -21.19 -9.80
N ASP A 298 12.46 -22.04 -9.89
CA ASP A 298 12.48 -23.30 -10.64
C ASP A 298 12.77 -23.14 -12.14
N TYR A 299 12.41 -21.98 -12.72
CA TYR A 299 12.65 -21.75 -14.15
C TYR A 299 14.15 -21.51 -14.46
N ALA A 300 14.89 -20.93 -13.50
CA ALA A 300 16.25 -20.47 -13.70
C ALA A 300 17.26 -21.62 -13.78
N ASP A 301 18.23 -21.52 -14.68
CA ASP A 301 19.35 -22.47 -14.74
C ASP A 301 20.28 -22.29 -13.55
N ALA A 302 20.33 -23.29 -12.67
CA ALA A 302 21.07 -23.26 -11.41
C ALA A 302 20.72 -22.01 -10.56
N LYS A 303 19.48 -21.57 -10.57
CA LYS A 303 18.95 -20.39 -9.86
C LYS A 303 19.65 -19.07 -10.20
N ARG A 304 20.21 -18.96 -11.44
CA ARG A 304 20.88 -17.77 -11.94
C ARG A 304 19.89 -16.90 -12.69
N ASP A 305 19.77 -15.64 -12.33
CA ASP A 305 18.87 -14.69 -12.97
C ASP A 305 19.22 -14.46 -14.45
N PHE A 306 18.22 -14.10 -15.23
CA PHE A 306 18.31 -13.92 -16.70
C PHE A 306 18.78 -15.18 -17.45
N THR A 307 18.52 -16.35 -16.88
CA THR A 307 18.72 -17.68 -17.53
C THR A 307 17.49 -18.54 -17.35
N PHE A 308 17.37 -19.60 -18.14
CA PHE A 308 16.36 -20.63 -17.86
C PHE A 308 16.90 -22.04 -18.14
N ASN A 309 16.39 -23.02 -17.40
CA ASN A 309 16.78 -24.41 -17.51
C ASN A 309 16.24 -25.01 -18.82
N LYS A 310 17.13 -25.24 -19.78
CA LYS A 310 16.78 -25.71 -21.12
C LYS A 310 16.29 -27.17 -21.19
N LYS A 311 16.28 -27.90 -20.08
CA LYS A 311 15.69 -29.25 -19.99
C LYS A 311 14.25 -29.20 -19.52
N SER A 312 14.02 -28.59 -18.36
CA SER A 312 12.70 -28.53 -17.73
C SER A 312 11.84 -27.37 -18.26
N PHE A 313 12.49 -26.31 -18.76
CA PHE A 313 11.84 -25.16 -19.41
C PHE A 313 12.26 -25.00 -20.88
N LYS A 314 12.35 -26.12 -21.61
CA LYS A 314 12.82 -26.17 -23.00
C LYS A 314 12.00 -25.31 -23.98
N ASP A 315 10.70 -25.18 -23.74
CA ASP A 315 9.72 -24.44 -24.53
C ASP A 315 9.10 -23.25 -23.71
N TYR A 316 9.95 -22.61 -22.93
CA TYR A 316 9.57 -21.50 -22.05
C TYR A 316 8.96 -20.29 -22.79
N PRO A 317 9.59 -19.81 -23.89
CA PRO A 317 9.00 -18.74 -24.69
C PRO A 317 7.62 -19.08 -25.23
N GLU A 318 7.45 -20.30 -25.74
CA GLU A 318 6.20 -20.80 -26.31
C GLU A 318 5.10 -20.92 -25.25
N MET A 319 5.46 -21.34 -24.02
CA MET A 319 4.54 -21.37 -22.90
C MET A 319 4.00 -19.99 -22.58
N VAL A 320 4.86 -18.98 -22.47
CA VAL A 320 4.44 -17.60 -22.16
C VAL A 320 3.58 -17.03 -23.29
N GLN A 321 3.95 -17.26 -24.55
CA GLN A 321 3.13 -16.87 -25.71
C GLN A 321 1.77 -17.56 -25.73
N ASP A 322 1.70 -18.83 -25.29
CA ASP A 322 0.43 -19.54 -25.14
C ASP A 322 -0.47 -18.91 -24.09
N PHE A 323 0.10 -18.52 -22.95
CA PHE A 323 -0.62 -17.79 -21.92
C PHE A 323 -1.16 -16.47 -22.45
N HIS A 324 -0.36 -15.70 -23.21
CA HIS A 324 -0.82 -14.46 -23.85
C HIS A 324 -1.99 -14.68 -24.80
N ARG A 325 -1.94 -15.73 -25.65
CA ARG A 325 -3.06 -16.08 -26.55
C ARG A 325 -4.36 -16.40 -25.79
N ARG A 326 -4.24 -16.88 -24.55
CA ARG A 326 -5.37 -17.18 -23.66
C ARG A 326 -5.80 -16.00 -22.80
N GLY A 327 -5.20 -14.83 -23.00
CA GLY A 327 -5.48 -13.60 -22.22
C GLY A 327 -4.82 -13.53 -20.84
N LEU A 328 -3.94 -14.49 -20.52
CA LEU A 328 -3.17 -14.50 -19.27
C LEU A 328 -1.92 -13.64 -19.38
N ARG A 329 -1.40 -13.23 -18.22
CA ARG A 329 -0.10 -12.60 -18.07
C ARG A 329 0.87 -13.53 -17.36
N TYR A 330 2.16 -13.24 -17.49
CA TYR A 330 3.21 -14.07 -16.91
C TYR A 330 4.25 -13.23 -16.17
N ILE A 331 4.62 -13.67 -14.96
CA ILE A 331 5.63 -13.04 -14.11
C ILE A 331 6.59 -14.12 -13.60
N MET A 332 7.86 -13.77 -13.45
CA MET A 332 8.85 -14.61 -12.80
C MET A 332 9.61 -13.82 -11.75
N ILE A 333 10.24 -14.54 -10.82
CA ILE A 333 11.13 -13.97 -9.81
C ILE A 333 12.46 -13.55 -10.46
N VAL A 334 13.01 -12.44 -10.01
CA VAL A 334 14.35 -11.94 -10.36
C VAL A 334 15.00 -11.37 -9.10
N ASP A 335 15.96 -12.09 -8.55
CA ASP A 335 16.70 -11.66 -7.37
C ASP A 335 17.78 -10.63 -7.74
N PRO A 336 18.27 -9.82 -6.78
CA PRO A 336 19.42 -8.95 -7.06
C PRO A 336 20.74 -9.72 -7.07
N GLY A 337 20.77 -10.97 -6.58
CA GLY A 337 21.97 -11.74 -6.36
C GLY A 337 22.56 -12.38 -7.62
N ILE A 338 23.55 -11.75 -8.24
CA ILE A 338 24.18 -12.24 -9.48
C ILE A 338 25.29 -13.25 -9.17
N SER A 339 25.14 -14.48 -9.67
CA SER A 339 26.13 -15.55 -9.45
C SER A 339 27.52 -15.11 -9.91
N SER A 340 28.49 -15.22 -9.03
CA SER A 340 29.92 -14.99 -9.34
C SER A 340 30.67 -16.27 -9.69
N SER A 341 29.94 -17.40 -9.78
CA SER A 341 30.52 -18.72 -10.06
C SER A 341 30.59 -18.99 -11.56
N GLY A 342 31.65 -19.62 -12.00
CA GLY A 342 31.85 -20.06 -13.37
C GLY A 342 33.00 -19.33 -14.08
N PRO A 343 33.52 -19.93 -15.19
CA PRO A 343 34.57 -19.32 -15.99
C PRO A 343 34.09 -18.01 -16.63
N PRO A 344 34.98 -17.03 -16.85
CA PRO A 344 34.66 -15.82 -17.63
C PRO A 344 34.07 -16.16 -19.00
N GLY A 345 33.06 -15.40 -19.44
CA GLY A 345 32.36 -15.60 -20.70
C GLY A 345 31.22 -16.60 -20.67
N THR A 346 30.94 -17.21 -19.50
CA THR A 346 29.86 -18.22 -19.36
C THR A 346 28.55 -17.67 -18.78
N TYR A 347 28.62 -16.50 -18.14
CA TYR A 347 27.44 -15.88 -17.54
C TYR A 347 27.44 -14.35 -17.76
N LYS A 348 26.77 -13.92 -18.80
CA LYS A 348 26.74 -12.54 -19.29
C LYS A 348 26.41 -11.51 -18.21
N PRO A 349 25.39 -11.71 -17.31
CA PRO A 349 25.08 -10.71 -16.29
C PRO A 349 26.26 -10.38 -15.37
N TYR A 350 27.04 -11.38 -14.96
CA TYR A 350 28.23 -11.17 -14.14
C TYR A 350 29.40 -10.55 -14.92
N ASP A 351 29.69 -11.10 -16.11
CA ASP A 351 30.82 -10.65 -16.94
C ASP A 351 30.69 -9.19 -17.38
N GLU A 352 29.50 -8.80 -17.89
CA GLU A 352 29.19 -7.41 -18.23
C GLU A 352 29.09 -6.52 -16.99
N GLY A 353 28.56 -7.03 -15.89
CA GLY A 353 28.50 -6.30 -14.62
C GLY A 353 29.88 -5.96 -14.07
N LEU A 354 30.84 -6.90 -14.14
CA LEU A 354 32.24 -6.65 -13.79
C LEU A 354 32.88 -5.58 -14.68
N LYS A 355 32.71 -5.71 -15.99
CA LYS A 355 33.23 -4.78 -16.97
C LYS A 355 32.71 -3.36 -16.78
N ARG A 356 31.44 -3.21 -16.43
CA ARG A 356 30.75 -1.92 -16.22
C ARG A 356 30.88 -1.41 -14.79
N GLY A 357 31.43 -2.22 -13.86
CA GLY A 357 31.65 -1.82 -12.46
C GLY A 357 30.38 -1.61 -11.66
N VAL A 358 29.34 -2.41 -11.92
CA VAL A 358 27.99 -2.22 -11.34
C VAL A 358 27.83 -2.82 -9.95
N PHE A 359 28.79 -3.62 -9.45
CA PHE A 359 28.65 -4.34 -8.19
C PHE A 359 29.12 -3.51 -6.98
N ILE A 360 28.46 -3.72 -5.86
CA ILE A 360 28.87 -3.23 -4.52
C ILE A 360 30.28 -3.74 -4.24
N ARG A 361 31.15 -2.88 -3.70
CA ARG A 361 32.57 -3.18 -3.48
C ARG A 361 32.87 -3.41 -2.00
N ASN A 362 33.77 -4.34 -1.76
CA ASN A 362 34.36 -4.57 -0.44
C ASN A 362 35.43 -3.52 -0.11
N ALA A 363 36.06 -3.63 1.06
CA ALA A 363 37.10 -2.68 1.52
C ALA A 363 38.34 -2.63 0.62
N THR A 364 38.60 -3.63 -0.22
CA THR A 364 39.73 -3.67 -1.15
C THR A 364 39.37 -3.10 -2.55
N GLY A 365 38.12 -2.66 -2.74
CA GLY A 365 37.63 -2.14 -4.02
C GLY A 365 37.20 -3.22 -5.01
N GLN A 366 37.23 -4.52 -4.63
CA GLN A 366 36.72 -5.63 -5.44
C GLN A 366 35.23 -5.83 -5.19
N PRO A 367 34.49 -6.49 -6.11
CA PRO A 367 33.13 -6.86 -5.84
C PRO A 367 32.99 -7.62 -4.52
N LEU A 368 32.03 -7.20 -3.68
CA LEU A 368 31.69 -7.95 -2.47
C LEU A 368 31.01 -9.26 -2.88
N ILE A 369 31.51 -10.39 -2.37
CA ILE A 369 30.91 -11.70 -2.62
C ILE A 369 30.24 -12.23 -1.35
N GLY A 370 28.93 -12.37 -1.43
CA GLY A 370 28.12 -13.09 -0.43
C GLY A 370 27.67 -14.46 -0.94
N LYS A 371 26.49 -14.90 -0.46
CA LYS A 371 25.90 -16.17 -0.86
C LYS A 371 24.38 -16.08 -0.80
N VAL A 372 23.71 -16.35 -1.91
CA VAL A 372 22.25 -16.61 -1.97
C VAL A 372 22.00 -17.86 -2.83
N TRP A 373 20.85 -18.00 -3.44
CA TRP A 373 20.41 -19.22 -4.12
C TRP A 373 21.40 -19.78 -5.17
N PRO A 374 22.04 -18.98 -6.04
CA PRO A 374 22.99 -19.52 -7.03
C PRO A 374 24.38 -19.85 -6.43
N GLY A 375 24.57 -19.71 -5.12
CA GLY A 375 25.86 -19.92 -4.43
C GLY A 375 26.63 -18.61 -4.23
N PRO A 376 27.93 -18.51 -4.55
CA PRO A 376 28.69 -17.26 -4.48
C PRO A 376 28.07 -16.17 -5.35
N THR A 377 27.87 -14.98 -4.79
CA THR A 377 27.00 -13.96 -5.35
C THR A 377 27.58 -12.55 -5.19
N ALA A 378 27.59 -11.76 -6.26
CA ALA A 378 27.81 -10.32 -6.23
C ALA A 378 26.48 -9.57 -6.22
N PHE A 379 26.45 -8.43 -5.55
CA PHE A 379 25.22 -7.60 -5.40
C PHE A 379 25.35 -6.33 -6.24
N PRO A 380 24.43 -6.05 -7.20
CA PRO A 380 24.43 -4.81 -7.96
C PRO A 380 24.21 -3.59 -7.05
N ASP A 381 24.90 -2.51 -7.33
CA ASP A 381 24.70 -1.22 -6.69
C ASP A 381 23.68 -0.39 -7.48
N PHE A 382 22.42 -0.49 -7.12
CA PHE A 382 21.34 0.25 -7.77
C PHE A 382 21.33 1.77 -7.45
N THR A 383 22.32 2.27 -6.70
CA THR A 383 22.56 3.71 -6.57
C THR A 383 23.49 4.23 -7.66
N ASN A 384 24.14 3.34 -8.41
CA ASN A 384 25.00 3.68 -9.54
C ASN A 384 24.17 3.80 -10.82
N PRO A 385 24.16 4.95 -11.54
CA PRO A 385 23.43 5.12 -12.79
C PRO A 385 23.78 4.06 -13.86
N GLU A 386 25.06 3.60 -13.92
CA GLU A 386 25.48 2.56 -14.85
C GLU A 386 24.80 1.20 -14.58
N THR A 387 24.47 0.94 -13.31
CA THR A 387 23.71 -0.27 -12.94
C THR A 387 22.30 -0.25 -13.52
N HIS A 388 21.66 0.91 -13.64
CA HIS A 388 20.32 1.02 -14.24
C HIS A 388 20.36 0.65 -15.73
N GLU A 389 21.36 1.10 -16.47
CA GLU A 389 21.52 0.76 -17.87
C GLU A 389 21.89 -0.73 -18.05
N TRP A 390 22.78 -1.25 -17.20
CA TRP A 390 23.12 -2.67 -17.22
C TRP A 390 21.88 -3.53 -16.87
N TRP A 391 21.11 -3.15 -15.87
CA TRP A 391 19.88 -3.88 -15.47
C TRP A 391 18.84 -3.88 -16.59
N HIS A 392 18.65 -2.73 -17.24
CA HIS A 392 17.80 -2.62 -18.41
C HIS A 392 18.26 -3.57 -19.55
N ASP A 393 19.55 -3.62 -19.83
CA ASP A 393 20.08 -4.48 -20.89
C ASP A 393 19.86 -5.97 -20.56
N MET A 394 20.04 -6.38 -19.29
CA MET A 394 19.80 -7.76 -18.85
C MET A 394 18.31 -8.12 -18.91
N VAL A 395 17.45 -7.22 -18.45
CA VAL A 395 15.99 -7.36 -18.53
C VAL A 395 15.53 -7.45 -19.98
N LYS A 396 16.06 -6.59 -20.86
CA LYS A 396 15.72 -6.58 -22.28
C LYS A 396 16.15 -7.87 -22.97
N ASP A 397 17.39 -8.29 -22.78
CA ASP A 397 17.95 -9.50 -23.41
C ASP A 397 17.16 -10.75 -23.02
N PHE A 398 16.69 -10.80 -21.77
CA PHE A 398 15.86 -11.92 -21.31
C PHE A 398 14.43 -11.81 -21.81
N HIS A 399 13.84 -10.60 -21.81
CA HIS A 399 12.49 -10.37 -22.33
C HIS A 399 12.38 -10.64 -23.83
N ASP A 400 13.43 -10.35 -24.60
CA ASP A 400 13.48 -10.68 -26.05
C ASP A 400 13.42 -12.20 -26.29
N GLN A 401 13.82 -13.02 -25.32
CA GLN A 401 13.70 -14.47 -25.35
C GLN A 401 12.38 -14.94 -24.76
N VAL A 402 11.98 -14.42 -23.60
CA VAL A 402 10.78 -14.82 -22.84
C VAL A 402 9.97 -13.57 -22.55
N PRO A 403 8.84 -13.35 -23.24
CA PRO A 403 8.09 -12.09 -23.20
C PRO A 403 7.23 -11.96 -21.91
N PHE A 404 7.85 -11.85 -20.75
CA PHE A 404 7.17 -11.70 -19.46
C PHE A 404 6.51 -10.31 -19.32
N ASP A 405 5.48 -10.22 -18.46
CA ASP A 405 4.66 -9.01 -18.31
C ASP A 405 5.01 -8.15 -17.09
N GLY A 406 5.61 -8.72 -16.05
CA GLY A 406 6.00 -8.04 -14.82
C GLY A 406 7.20 -8.72 -14.17
N MET A 407 7.72 -8.10 -13.12
CA MET A 407 8.85 -8.62 -12.35
C MET A 407 8.49 -8.78 -10.88
N TRP A 408 8.93 -9.88 -10.30
CA TRP A 408 8.94 -10.08 -8.86
C TRP A 408 10.40 -10.00 -8.38
N ILE A 409 10.71 -8.95 -7.62
CA ILE A 409 12.05 -8.73 -7.06
C ILE A 409 12.04 -9.11 -5.59
N ASP A 410 12.71 -10.20 -5.30
CA ASP A 410 12.81 -10.81 -3.98
C ASP A 410 14.24 -10.68 -3.43
N MET A 411 14.51 -11.10 -2.21
CA MET A 411 15.84 -11.13 -1.58
C MET A 411 16.57 -9.79 -1.54
N ASN A 412 15.86 -8.67 -1.59
CA ASN A 412 16.39 -7.33 -1.86
C ASN A 412 16.43 -6.37 -0.67
N GLU A 413 16.69 -6.90 0.53
CA GLU A 413 17.02 -6.12 1.75
C GLU A 413 18.42 -5.50 1.74
N PRO A 414 19.50 -6.08 1.13
CA PRO A 414 19.66 -7.36 0.42
C PRO A 414 19.90 -8.54 1.38
N SER A 415 19.19 -9.66 1.13
CA SER A 415 19.38 -10.90 1.87
C SER A 415 20.72 -11.57 1.53
N ASN A 416 21.36 -12.19 2.53
CA ASN A 416 22.63 -12.88 2.39
C ASN A 416 22.69 -14.06 3.38
N PHE A 417 22.93 -15.26 2.89
CA PHE A 417 22.99 -16.48 3.70
C PHE A 417 24.29 -16.62 4.52
N VAL A 418 25.24 -15.70 4.35
CA VAL A 418 26.44 -15.55 5.18
C VAL A 418 26.44 -14.19 5.84
N GLU A 419 27.02 -14.06 7.03
CA GLU A 419 27.12 -12.75 7.69
C GLU A 419 28.11 -11.85 6.92
N GLY A 420 27.62 -10.79 6.31
CA GLY A 420 28.42 -9.79 5.63
C GLY A 420 28.97 -10.21 4.27
N SER A 421 29.97 -11.05 4.21
CA SER A 421 30.56 -11.59 2.98
C SER A 421 31.21 -12.94 3.22
N GLN A 422 31.58 -13.65 2.13
CA GLN A 422 32.32 -14.92 2.26
C GLN A 422 33.68 -14.75 2.93
N ASP A 423 34.32 -13.60 2.75
CA ASP A 423 35.62 -13.28 3.36
C ASP A 423 35.48 -12.59 4.73
N GLY A 424 34.23 -12.43 5.22
CA GLY A 424 33.90 -11.67 6.43
C GLY A 424 33.90 -10.15 6.20
N CYS A 425 33.63 -9.38 7.25
CA CYS A 425 33.63 -7.91 7.19
C CYS A 425 34.87 -7.35 7.92
N PRO A 426 35.37 -6.18 7.50
CA PRO A 426 36.51 -5.55 8.18
C PRO A 426 36.09 -5.11 9.60
N ASN A 427 37.07 -5.10 10.54
CA ASN A 427 36.85 -4.61 11.87
C ASN A 427 36.94 -3.06 11.90
N ASN A 428 35.80 -2.39 11.83
CA ASN A 428 35.71 -0.93 11.87
C ASN A 428 34.40 -0.44 12.53
N SER A 429 34.27 0.88 12.70
CA SER A 429 33.12 1.49 13.37
C SER A 429 31.81 1.42 12.58
N LEU A 430 31.81 1.12 11.28
CA LEU A 430 30.59 0.90 10.51
C LEU A 430 30.01 -0.49 10.76
N GLU A 431 30.86 -1.49 10.96
CA GLU A 431 30.44 -2.84 11.31
C GLU A 431 30.08 -2.96 12.80
N GLN A 432 30.75 -2.19 13.65
CA GLN A 432 30.57 -2.19 15.09
C GLN A 432 30.36 -0.76 15.61
N PRO A 433 29.22 -0.12 15.29
CA PRO A 433 28.94 1.21 15.78
C PRO A 433 28.81 1.21 17.31
N PRO A 434 29.03 2.36 17.99
CA PRO A 434 28.93 2.47 19.44
C PRO A 434 27.52 2.14 19.98
N TYR A 435 26.52 2.16 19.13
CA TYR A 435 25.15 1.73 19.40
C TYR A 435 24.65 0.85 18.25
N VAL A 436 24.16 -0.31 18.56
CA VAL A 436 23.45 -1.18 17.63
C VAL A 436 21.97 -1.18 18.00
N PRO A 437 21.06 -0.80 17.08
CA PRO A 437 19.62 -0.94 17.28
C PRO A 437 19.19 -2.38 17.58
N GLY A 438 17.92 -2.57 17.94
CA GLY A 438 17.37 -3.87 18.28
C GLY A 438 17.23 -4.86 17.12
N VAL A 439 18.15 -4.82 16.17
CA VAL A 439 18.17 -5.74 15.04
C VAL A 439 18.30 -7.19 15.48
N PHE A 440 17.65 -8.10 14.77
CA PHE A 440 17.73 -9.52 15.07
C PHE A 440 19.18 -10.01 14.99
N GLY A 441 19.62 -10.76 15.99
CA GLY A 441 21.01 -11.24 16.11
C GLY A 441 22.01 -10.19 16.63
N GLY A 442 21.60 -8.93 16.85
CA GLY A 442 22.41 -7.89 17.48
C GLY A 442 23.59 -7.40 16.65
N ARG A 443 23.55 -7.60 15.31
CA ARG A 443 24.59 -7.17 14.37
C ARG A 443 23.94 -6.61 13.10
N LEU A 444 24.48 -5.50 12.57
CA LEU A 444 23.96 -4.88 11.36
C LEU A 444 24.12 -5.78 10.12
N GLN A 445 25.22 -6.54 10.04
CA GLN A 445 25.49 -7.46 8.94
C GLN A 445 24.81 -8.85 9.08
N GLY A 446 24.01 -9.06 10.12
CA GLY A 446 23.30 -10.32 10.32
C GLY A 446 22.23 -10.57 9.25
N GLY A 447 22.43 -11.58 8.38
CA GLY A 447 21.53 -11.90 7.27
C GLY A 447 21.58 -10.93 6.09
N THR A 448 22.61 -10.07 6.03
CA THR A 448 22.82 -9.11 4.93
C THR A 448 24.32 -8.90 4.69
N ILE A 449 24.69 -8.01 3.76
CA ILE A 449 26.07 -7.71 3.39
C ILE A 449 26.74 -6.75 4.39
N CYS A 450 28.09 -6.67 4.33
CA CYS A 450 28.87 -5.79 5.22
C CYS A 450 28.43 -4.33 5.17
N ALA A 451 28.21 -3.73 6.32
CA ALA A 451 27.80 -2.33 6.42
C ALA A 451 28.85 -1.34 5.86
N SER A 452 30.12 -1.69 5.94
CA SER A 452 31.23 -0.89 5.41
C SER A 452 31.43 -1.00 3.90
N SER A 453 30.67 -1.85 3.20
CA SER A 453 30.74 -2.00 1.75
C SER A 453 30.46 -0.67 1.04
N GLN A 454 31.16 -0.46 -0.09
CA GLN A 454 31.11 0.81 -0.82
C GLN A 454 30.14 0.71 -1.98
N GLN A 455 29.23 1.68 -2.03
CA GLN A 455 28.30 1.92 -3.11
C GLN A 455 28.56 3.31 -3.73
N TYR A 456 27.98 3.59 -4.87
CA TYR A 456 28.19 4.82 -5.63
C TYR A 456 27.88 6.09 -4.80
N LEU A 457 26.74 6.12 -4.11
CA LEU A 457 26.32 7.31 -3.34
C LEU A 457 26.92 7.36 -1.94
N SER A 458 27.19 6.22 -1.29
CA SER A 458 27.70 6.17 0.09
C SER A 458 28.09 4.72 0.47
N SER A 459 28.42 4.50 1.75
CA SER A 459 28.57 3.14 2.28
C SER A 459 27.22 2.43 2.43
N HIS A 460 27.24 1.11 2.43
CA HIS A 460 26.05 0.29 2.71
C HIS A 460 25.43 0.60 4.07
N TYR A 461 26.22 0.99 5.06
CA TYR A 461 25.76 1.48 6.37
C TYR A 461 24.67 2.56 6.27
N ASN A 462 24.76 3.43 5.27
CA ASN A 462 23.80 4.50 5.02
C ASN A 462 22.69 4.08 4.06
N LEU A 463 22.99 3.21 3.09
CA LEU A 463 22.14 2.91 1.95
C LEU A 463 21.36 1.59 2.07
N HIS A 464 21.64 0.79 3.10
CA HIS A 464 21.07 -0.55 3.26
C HIS A 464 19.55 -0.58 3.10
N SER A 465 18.83 0.20 3.90
CA SER A 465 17.35 0.20 3.86
C SER A 465 16.75 0.80 2.58
N LEU A 466 17.58 1.35 1.68
CA LEU A 466 17.17 1.86 0.37
C LEU A 466 17.33 0.83 -0.76
N TYR A 467 17.96 -0.31 -0.50
CA TYR A 467 18.36 -1.23 -1.55
C TYR A 467 17.16 -1.73 -2.38
N GLY A 468 16.10 -2.21 -1.73
CA GLY A 468 14.88 -2.65 -2.40
C GLY A 468 14.17 -1.52 -3.16
N LEU A 469 14.14 -0.31 -2.62
CA LEU A 469 13.60 0.86 -3.32
C LEU A 469 14.40 1.17 -4.60
N THR A 470 15.75 1.17 -4.51
CA THR A 470 16.59 1.51 -5.67
C THR A 470 16.53 0.43 -6.74
N GLN A 471 16.41 -0.85 -6.39
CA GLN A 471 16.13 -1.93 -7.34
C GLN A 471 14.73 -1.80 -7.96
N ALA A 472 13.71 -1.40 -7.17
CA ALA A 472 12.38 -1.17 -7.70
C ALA A 472 12.35 -0.05 -8.73
N VAL A 473 13.09 1.04 -8.51
CA VAL A 473 13.26 2.14 -9.48
C VAL A 473 13.87 1.62 -10.79
N ALA A 474 14.99 0.87 -10.71
CA ALA A 474 15.66 0.32 -11.88
C ALA A 474 14.76 -0.68 -12.63
N SER A 475 14.04 -1.54 -11.92
CA SER A 475 13.16 -2.55 -12.51
C SER A 475 11.91 -1.94 -13.16
N HIS A 476 11.32 -0.92 -12.53
CA HIS A 476 10.21 -0.16 -13.08
C HIS A 476 10.59 0.52 -14.40
N ASP A 477 11.74 1.23 -14.43
CA ASP A 477 12.24 1.89 -15.64
C ASP A 477 12.57 0.89 -16.74
N ALA A 478 13.24 -0.21 -16.41
CA ALA A 478 13.58 -1.27 -17.36
C ALA A 478 12.32 -1.86 -18.01
N LEU A 479 11.28 -2.22 -17.22
CA LEU A 479 10.02 -2.73 -17.75
C LEU A 479 9.29 -1.71 -18.63
N LEU A 480 9.28 -0.44 -18.20
CA LEU A 480 8.66 0.63 -18.99
C LEU A 480 9.34 0.78 -20.36
N ARG A 481 10.66 0.80 -20.39
CA ARG A 481 11.46 0.92 -21.62
C ARG A 481 11.31 -0.29 -22.52
N VAL A 482 11.26 -1.49 -21.96
CA VAL A 482 11.14 -2.75 -22.73
C VAL A 482 9.75 -2.97 -23.28
N ARG A 483 8.70 -2.72 -22.48
CA ARG A 483 7.31 -3.02 -22.86
C ARG A 483 6.54 -1.82 -23.40
N GLY A 484 6.92 -0.58 -23.10
CA GLY A 484 6.18 0.63 -23.45
C GLY A 484 4.81 0.76 -22.78
N LYS A 485 4.55 -0.01 -21.73
CA LYS A 485 3.29 -0.11 -20.99
C LYS A 485 3.53 0.12 -19.51
N ARG A 486 2.44 0.27 -18.71
CA ARG A 486 2.55 0.37 -17.25
C ARG A 486 3.34 -0.79 -16.68
N PRO A 487 4.45 -0.53 -15.98
CA PRO A 487 5.20 -1.57 -15.31
C PRO A 487 4.39 -2.23 -14.19
N PHE A 488 4.65 -3.49 -13.96
CA PHE A 488 4.14 -4.22 -12.80
C PHE A 488 5.33 -4.87 -12.10
N VAL A 489 5.69 -4.31 -10.95
CA VAL A 489 6.80 -4.79 -10.11
C VAL A 489 6.24 -5.03 -8.72
N ILE A 490 6.54 -6.21 -8.16
CA ILE A 490 6.28 -6.54 -6.75
C ILE A 490 7.62 -6.76 -6.07
N SER A 491 7.85 -6.07 -4.96
CA SER A 491 9.11 -6.05 -4.21
C SER A 491 8.90 -6.52 -2.77
N ARG A 492 9.85 -7.31 -2.24
CA ARG A 492 9.84 -7.68 -0.83
C ARG A 492 10.32 -6.55 0.06
N SER A 493 11.48 -5.98 -0.23
CA SER A 493 12.02 -4.90 0.57
C SER A 493 11.53 -3.53 0.11
N THR A 494 11.23 -2.65 1.06
CA THR A 494 10.61 -1.35 0.80
C THR A 494 11.22 -0.24 1.66
N PHE A 495 11.04 1.00 1.22
CA PHE A 495 11.33 2.22 1.97
C PHE A 495 10.32 3.31 1.61
N ALA A 496 10.33 4.44 2.35
CA ALA A 496 9.47 5.60 2.06
C ALA A 496 9.59 6.04 0.60
N GLY A 497 8.45 6.18 -0.09
CA GLY A 497 8.35 6.51 -1.52
C GLY A 497 8.35 5.30 -2.47
N HIS A 498 8.43 4.08 -1.96
CA HIS A 498 8.43 2.85 -2.75
C HIS A 498 7.21 2.72 -3.67
N GLY A 499 6.03 3.10 -3.17
CA GLY A 499 4.77 2.97 -3.91
C GLY A 499 4.69 3.74 -5.23
N ARG A 500 5.64 4.64 -5.52
CA ARG A 500 5.76 5.29 -6.84
C ARG A 500 6.17 4.33 -7.95
N TYR A 501 6.79 3.19 -7.61
CA TYR A 501 7.48 2.33 -8.56
C TYR A 501 7.01 0.88 -8.50
N ALA A 502 6.64 0.39 -7.34
CA ALA A 502 6.30 -1.01 -7.13
C ALA A 502 5.21 -1.21 -6.07
N GLY A 503 4.57 -2.39 -6.14
CA GLY A 503 3.80 -2.95 -5.05
C GLY A 503 4.67 -3.77 -4.10
N HIS A 504 4.01 -4.43 -3.15
CA HIS A 504 4.64 -5.19 -2.09
C HIS A 504 3.80 -6.43 -1.72
N TRP A 505 4.44 -7.44 -1.14
CA TRP A 505 3.76 -8.50 -0.41
C TRP A 505 4.45 -8.70 0.94
N THR A 506 3.75 -9.25 1.91
CA THR A 506 4.22 -9.34 3.31
C THR A 506 5.24 -10.46 3.56
N GLY A 507 5.91 -10.93 2.50
CA GLY A 507 6.98 -11.94 2.56
C GLY A 507 6.48 -13.35 2.92
N ASP A 508 7.34 -14.12 3.59
CA ASP A 508 7.19 -15.56 3.84
C ASP A 508 6.28 -15.84 5.05
N VAL A 509 5.02 -15.46 4.94
CA VAL A 509 4.02 -15.64 6.02
C VAL A 509 3.69 -17.12 6.27
N GLY A 510 3.52 -17.51 7.52
CA GLY A 510 3.15 -18.89 7.88
C GLY A 510 1.67 -19.22 7.60
N SER A 511 1.40 -20.48 7.25
CA SER A 511 0.05 -21.02 7.03
C SER A 511 -0.70 -21.22 8.36
N ASN A 512 -1.08 -20.12 9.02
CA ASN A 512 -1.79 -20.15 10.30
C ASN A 512 -2.73 -18.96 10.48
N TRP A 513 -3.65 -19.05 11.46
CA TRP A 513 -4.67 -18.05 11.75
C TRP A 513 -4.12 -16.74 12.28
N GLU A 514 -2.98 -16.75 12.95
CA GLU A 514 -2.31 -15.55 13.46
C GLU A 514 -1.80 -14.68 12.31
N GLN A 515 -1.15 -15.31 11.32
CA GLN A 515 -0.68 -14.62 10.12
C GLN A 515 -1.84 -14.12 9.24
N LEU A 516 -2.93 -14.89 9.16
CA LEU A 516 -4.17 -14.40 8.53
C LEU A 516 -4.68 -13.12 9.21
N TYR A 517 -4.63 -13.03 10.54
CA TYR A 517 -5.01 -11.82 11.26
C TYR A 517 -4.03 -10.67 10.95
N TYR A 518 -2.71 -10.87 11.10
CA TYR A 518 -1.73 -9.81 10.90
C TYR A 518 -1.72 -9.25 9.49
N SER A 519 -2.12 -10.02 8.48
CA SER A 519 -2.23 -9.52 7.10
C SER A 519 -3.16 -8.30 6.95
N ILE A 520 -4.15 -8.13 7.84
CA ILE A 520 -5.05 -6.97 7.80
C ILE A 520 -4.31 -5.70 8.25
N PRO A 521 -3.74 -5.60 9.49
CA PRO A 521 -2.98 -4.42 9.87
C PRO A 521 -1.81 -4.14 8.93
N GLU A 522 -1.11 -5.15 8.38
CA GLU A 522 -0.04 -4.93 7.40
C GLU A 522 -0.54 -4.27 6.12
N VAL A 523 -1.61 -4.80 5.51
CA VAL A 523 -2.22 -4.19 4.31
C VAL A 523 -2.67 -2.74 4.59
N LEU A 524 -3.23 -2.48 5.77
CA LEU A 524 -3.66 -1.14 6.18
C LEU A 524 -2.46 -0.20 6.39
N LEU A 525 -1.40 -0.66 7.05
CA LEU A 525 -0.17 0.12 7.28
C LEU A 525 0.53 0.48 5.96
N PHE A 526 0.66 -0.48 5.02
CA PHE A 526 1.27 -0.18 3.72
C PHE A 526 0.47 0.83 2.91
N ASN A 527 -0.86 0.87 3.04
CA ASN A 527 -1.66 1.94 2.47
C ASN A 527 -1.35 3.30 3.11
N LEU A 528 -1.12 3.37 4.44
CA LEU A 528 -0.67 4.61 5.10
C LEU A 528 0.74 5.02 4.64
N PHE A 529 1.61 4.07 4.30
CA PHE A 529 2.96 4.34 3.77
C PHE A 529 2.98 4.69 2.28
N GLY A 530 1.83 4.67 1.60
CA GLY A 530 1.71 4.99 0.18
C GLY A 530 2.11 3.84 -0.76
N VAL A 531 1.99 2.61 -0.30
CA VAL A 531 2.14 1.37 -1.10
C VAL A 531 0.81 0.63 -1.16
N PRO A 532 -0.19 1.14 -1.89
CA PRO A 532 -1.53 0.55 -1.86
C PRO A 532 -1.63 -0.81 -2.56
N LEU A 533 -0.74 -1.14 -3.51
CA LEU A 533 -0.70 -2.44 -4.17
C LEU A 533 0.03 -3.44 -3.26
N VAL A 534 -0.67 -3.97 -2.28
CA VAL A 534 -0.13 -4.84 -1.23
C VAL A 534 -1.07 -5.98 -0.90
N GLY A 535 -0.51 -7.12 -0.51
CA GLY A 535 -1.23 -8.30 -0.03
C GLY A 535 -0.30 -9.28 0.66
N ALA A 536 -0.87 -10.28 1.35
CA ALA A 536 -0.15 -11.42 1.89
C ALA A 536 -0.35 -12.63 0.98
N ASP A 537 0.58 -13.57 0.99
CA ASP A 537 0.43 -14.83 0.27
C ASP A 537 -0.76 -15.63 0.81
N ILE A 538 -1.79 -15.76 -0.04
CA ILE A 538 -3.07 -16.37 0.33
C ILE A 538 -2.86 -17.85 0.65
N CYS A 539 -3.39 -18.26 1.79
CA CYS A 539 -3.26 -19.56 2.44
C CYS A 539 -1.94 -19.76 3.21
N GLY A 540 -1.03 -18.77 3.18
CA GLY A 540 0.30 -18.80 3.78
C GLY A 540 1.36 -19.39 2.85
N PHE A 541 2.60 -18.89 2.95
CA PHE A 541 3.75 -19.40 2.20
C PHE A 541 4.36 -20.59 2.91
N ALA A 542 4.73 -20.46 4.18
CA ALA A 542 5.47 -21.46 4.93
C ALA A 542 4.54 -22.42 5.68
N GLY A 543 4.72 -23.73 5.45
CA GLY A 543 3.97 -24.79 6.09
C GLY A 543 2.66 -25.16 5.39
N ASP A 544 2.02 -26.21 5.87
CA ASP A 544 0.80 -26.76 5.30
C ASP A 544 -0.45 -25.99 5.76
N THR A 545 -1.21 -25.50 4.82
CA THR A 545 -2.52 -24.91 5.11
C THR A 545 -3.57 -25.99 5.39
N SER A 546 -4.69 -25.60 6.01
CA SER A 546 -5.91 -26.42 6.11
C SER A 546 -6.98 -25.91 5.15
N GLU A 547 -7.95 -26.76 4.80
CA GLU A 547 -9.04 -26.39 3.91
C GLU A 547 -9.82 -25.17 4.42
N GLU A 548 -10.19 -25.15 5.71
CA GLU A 548 -10.91 -24.02 6.31
C GLU A 548 -10.08 -22.73 6.28
N LEU A 549 -8.82 -22.81 6.70
CA LEU A 549 -7.91 -21.67 6.70
C LEU A 549 -7.76 -21.08 5.28
N CYS A 550 -7.54 -21.94 4.28
CA CYS A 550 -7.35 -21.49 2.90
C CYS A 550 -8.64 -20.90 2.29
N VAL A 551 -9.82 -21.45 2.60
CA VAL A 551 -11.10 -20.83 2.23
C VAL A 551 -11.24 -19.46 2.83
N ARG A 552 -11.01 -19.31 4.16
CA ARG A 552 -11.12 -18.01 4.86
C ARG A 552 -10.07 -17.02 4.39
N TRP A 553 -8.85 -17.50 4.10
CA TRP A 553 -7.80 -16.63 3.56
C TRP A 553 -8.11 -16.19 2.13
N THR A 554 -8.65 -17.05 1.28
CA THR A 554 -9.12 -16.69 -0.07
C THR A 554 -10.25 -15.65 0.00
N GLN A 555 -11.18 -15.79 0.95
CA GLN A 555 -12.25 -14.82 1.19
C GLN A 555 -11.70 -13.44 1.57
N LEU A 556 -10.78 -13.36 2.54
CA LEU A 556 -10.12 -12.10 2.92
C LEU A 556 -9.24 -11.59 1.77
N GLY A 557 -8.43 -12.47 1.16
CA GLY A 557 -7.50 -12.16 0.08
C GLY A 557 -8.19 -11.61 -1.18
N ALA A 558 -9.48 -11.93 -1.39
CA ALA A 558 -10.28 -11.29 -2.43
C ALA A 558 -10.43 -9.77 -2.24
N PHE A 559 -10.10 -9.27 -1.05
CA PHE A 559 -10.08 -7.84 -0.70
C PHE A 559 -8.67 -7.29 -0.43
N TYR A 560 -7.62 -8.07 -0.64
CA TYR A 560 -6.28 -7.50 -0.76
C TYR A 560 -6.18 -6.70 -2.07
N PRO A 561 -5.63 -5.50 -2.06
CA PRO A 561 -5.36 -4.78 -3.30
C PRO A 561 -4.52 -5.59 -4.29
N PHE A 562 -3.45 -6.26 -3.82
CA PHE A 562 -2.70 -7.29 -4.56
C PHE A 562 -3.13 -8.68 -4.08
N MET A 563 -3.66 -9.52 -5.00
CA MET A 563 -4.24 -10.84 -4.67
C MET A 563 -3.41 -11.96 -5.28
N ARG A 564 -2.53 -12.59 -4.50
CA ARG A 564 -1.70 -13.73 -4.93
C ARG A 564 -1.84 -14.91 -3.98
N ASN A 565 -2.06 -16.12 -4.52
CA ASN A 565 -1.85 -17.38 -3.82
C ASN A 565 -0.43 -17.86 -4.15
N HIS A 566 0.37 -18.13 -3.13
CA HIS A 566 1.76 -18.59 -3.28
C HIS A 566 2.18 -19.41 -2.06
N ASN A 567 2.92 -20.51 -2.27
CA ASN A 567 3.49 -21.29 -1.17
C ASN A 567 4.83 -21.93 -1.53
N ASP A 568 5.52 -22.44 -0.47
CA ASP A 568 6.81 -23.10 -0.50
C ASP A 568 6.75 -24.48 -1.18
N HIS A 569 7.89 -24.91 -1.73
CA HIS A 569 8.08 -26.22 -2.39
C HIS A 569 7.88 -27.41 -1.46
N GLY A 570 8.16 -27.26 -0.16
CA GLY A 570 7.97 -28.29 0.86
C GLY A 570 6.54 -28.44 1.38
N ALA A 571 5.66 -27.46 1.10
CA ALA A 571 4.28 -27.45 1.56
C ALA A 571 3.35 -28.24 0.64
N ARG A 572 2.16 -28.62 1.15
CA ARG A 572 1.11 -29.24 0.34
C ARG A 572 0.60 -28.28 -0.76
N PRO A 573 0.13 -28.84 -1.90
CA PRO A 573 -0.56 -28.03 -2.89
C PRO A 573 -1.73 -27.25 -2.28
N GLN A 574 -1.80 -25.94 -2.57
CA GLN A 574 -2.86 -25.05 -2.06
C GLN A 574 -3.56 -24.25 -3.15
N GLU A 575 -3.33 -24.60 -4.39
CA GLU A 575 -4.09 -24.05 -5.51
C GLU A 575 -5.59 -24.34 -5.30
N PRO A 576 -6.48 -23.40 -5.60
CA PRO A 576 -7.91 -23.55 -5.30
C PRO A 576 -8.56 -24.86 -5.76
N TYR A 577 -8.10 -25.46 -6.86
CA TYR A 577 -8.61 -26.74 -7.38
C TYR A 577 -8.20 -27.96 -6.55
N ALA A 578 -7.23 -27.83 -5.64
CA ALA A 578 -6.73 -28.96 -4.83
C ALA A 578 -7.65 -29.33 -3.65
N PHE A 579 -8.68 -28.52 -3.38
CA PHE A 579 -9.58 -28.69 -2.24
C PHE A 579 -10.89 -29.38 -2.61
N SER A 580 -11.73 -29.64 -1.59
CA SER A 580 -13.05 -30.26 -1.79
C SER A 580 -13.97 -29.41 -2.67
N PRO A 581 -14.99 -30.01 -3.31
CA PRO A 581 -15.95 -29.26 -4.13
C PRO A 581 -16.65 -28.11 -3.36
N ALA A 582 -16.91 -28.30 -2.06
CA ALA A 582 -17.52 -27.28 -1.21
C ALA A 582 -16.57 -26.09 -0.99
N ALA A 583 -15.29 -26.37 -0.68
CA ALA A 583 -14.26 -25.34 -0.53
C ALA A 583 -14.04 -24.60 -1.87
N GLN A 584 -13.95 -25.32 -2.97
CA GLN A 584 -13.84 -24.72 -4.31
C GLN A 584 -15.03 -23.79 -4.61
N ALA A 585 -16.24 -24.17 -4.26
CA ALA A 585 -17.43 -23.33 -4.46
C ALA A 585 -17.35 -22.04 -3.63
N ALA A 586 -16.93 -22.13 -2.37
CA ALA A 586 -16.74 -20.98 -1.49
C ALA A 586 -15.66 -20.03 -2.01
N MET A 587 -14.52 -20.55 -2.46
CA MET A 587 -13.43 -19.75 -3.04
C MET A 587 -13.85 -19.09 -4.36
N ARG A 588 -14.56 -19.81 -5.26
CA ARG A 588 -15.09 -19.21 -6.50
C ARG A 588 -16.05 -18.06 -6.22
N LYS A 589 -16.93 -18.20 -5.21
CA LYS A 589 -17.84 -17.14 -4.80
C LYS A 589 -17.09 -15.87 -4.40
N ALA A 590 -16.01 -15.99 -3.61
CA ALA A 590 -15.17 -14.86 -3.21
C ALA A 590 -14.46 -14.22 -4.42
N LEU A 591 -13.90 -15.03 -5.32
CA LEU A 591 -13.25 -14.53 -6.54
C LEU A 591 -14.25 -13.84 -7.48
N CYS A 592 -15.43 -14.42 -7.69
CA CYS A 592 -16.49 -13.76 -8.48
C CYS A 592 -16.85 -12.38 -7.91
N LEU A 593 -16.93 -12.27 -6.58
CA LEU A 593 -17.19 -10.98 -5.93
C LEU A 593 -16.05 -9.97 -6.17
N ARG A 594 -14.78 -10.39 -6.07
CA ARG A 594 -13.65 -9.53 -6.43
C ARG A 594 -13.73 -9.05 -7.88
N TYR A 595 -13.93 -9.98 -8.82
CA TYR A 595 -13.98 -9.64 -10.25
C TYR A 595 -15.13 -8.68 -10.58
N SER A 596 -16.26 -8.83 -9.91
CA SER A 596 -17.36 -7.87 -10.08
C SER A 596 -17.02 -6.47 -9.54
N LEU A 597 -16.14 -6.36 -8.52
CA LEU A 597 -15.74 -5.10 -7.90
C LEU A 597 -14.47 -4.48 -8.51
N LEU A 598 -13.85 -5.10 -9.52
CA LEU A 598 -12.62 -4.59 -10.12
C LEU A 598 -12.73 -3.15 -10.67
N PRO A 599 -13.83 -2.72 -11.30
CA PRO A 599 -13.96 -1.31 -11.72
C PRO A 599 -13.91 -0.33 -10.54
N PHE A 600 -14.51 -0.70 -9.41
CA PHE A 600 -14.43 0.09 -8.18
C PHE A 600 -13.01 0.10 -7.61
N LEU A 601 -12.36 -1.05 -7.51
CA LEU A 601 -10.97 -1.16 -7.06
C LEU A 601 -10.02 -0.35 -7.94
N TYR A 602 -10.17 -0.42 -9.26
CA TYR A 602 -9.35 0.32 -10.21
C TYR A 602 -9.52 1.84 -10.06
N THR A 603 -10.76 2.28 -9.82
CA THR A 603 -11.05 3.69 -9.52
C THR A 603 -10.38 4.15 -8.22
N LEU A 604 -10.32 3.30 -7.19
CA LEU A 604 -9.58 3.61 -5.96
C LEU A 604 -8.06 3.74 -6.20
N PHE A 605 -7.49 2.89 -7.07
CA PHE A 605 -6.08 3.03 -7.47
C PHE A 605 -5.83 4.33 -8.25
N HIS A 606 -6.75 4.71 -9.13
CA HIS A 606 -6.68 6.01 -9.78
C HIS A 606 -6.69 7.16 -8.75
N ARG A 607 -7.54 7.10 -7.73
CA ARG A 607 -7.55 8.10 -6.66
C ARG A 607 -6.28 8.11 -5.83
N ALA A 608 -5.67 6.96 -5.60
CA ALA A 608 -4.37 6.87 -4.94
C ALA A 608 -3.28 7.53 -5.80
N HIS A 609 -3.25 7.26 -7.10
CA HIS A 609 -2.30 7.81 -8.06
C HIS A 609 -2.47 9.33 -8.27
N SER A 610 -3.70 9.81 -8.46
CA SER A 610 -3.99 11.21 -8.84
C SER A 610 -4.15 12.15 -7.64
N ALA A 611 -4.56 11.64 -6.47
CA ALA A 611 -4.94 12.45 -5.31
C ALA A 611 -4.28 12.04 -4.00
N GLY A 612 -3.46 10.98 -3.99
CA GLY A 612 -2.80 10.49 -2.79
C GLY A 612 -3.76 9.88 -1.76
N GLU A 613 -4.88 9.31 -2.23
CA GLU A 613 -5.81 8.58 -1.36
C GLU A 613 -5.31 7.15 -1.09
N THR A 614 -5.85 6.49 -0.07
CA THR A 614 -5.58 5.07 0.21
C THR A 614 -6.62 4.19 -0.49
N VAL A 615 -6.24 2.97 -0.88
CA VAL A 615 -7.15 1.96 -1.45
C VAL A 615 -7.82 1.17 -0.32
N ALA A 616 -7.05 0.40 0.44
CA ALA A 616 -7.52 -0.21 1.68
C ALA A 616 -7.39 0.79 2.84
N ARG A 617 -8.41 0.87 3.70
CA ARG A 617 -8.49 1.89 4.76
C ARG A 617 -8.83 1.26 6.10
N PRO A 618 -8.15 1.65 7.20
CA PRO A 618 -8.67 1.42 8.54
C PRO A 618 -9.91 2.31 8.76
N LEU A 619 -10.79 1.87 9.64
CA LEU A 619 -12.07 2.56 9.89
C LEU A 619 -11.87 4.00 10.35
N PHE A 620 -10.82 4.30 11.11
CA PHE A 620 -10.56 5.65 11.61
C PHE A 620 -10.25 6.67 10.51
N LEU A 621 -9.80 6.25 9.32
CA LEU A 621 -9.63 7.17 8.20
C LEU A 621 -10.98 7.75 7.72
N GLU A 622 -12.05 6.99 7.82
CA GLU A 622 -13.41 7.41 7.43
C GLU A 622 -14.23 7.96 8.60
N PHE A 623 -13.96 7.50 9.83
CA PHE A 623 -14.71 7.85 11.03
C PHE A 623 -13.79 8.36 12.15
N PRO A 624 -12.96 9.39 11.92
CA PRO A 624 -11.96 9.83 12.90
C PRO A 624 -12.58 10.38 14.20
N LYS A 625 -13.83 10.79 14.18
CA LYS A 625 -14.57 11.31 15.33
C LYS A 625 -15.22 10.21 16.19
N ASP A 626 -15.17 8.97 15.74
CA ASP A 626 -15.65 7.81 16.49
C ASP A 626 -14.45 7.06 17.09
N PRO A 627 -14.11 7.26 18.38
CA PRO A 627 -12.94 6.63 18.99
C PRO A 627 -12.96 5.10 18.98
N ASN A 628 -14.15 4.48 18.88
CA ASN A 628 -14.24 3.03 18.80
C ASN A 628 -13.66 2.47 17.50
N THR A 629 -13.49 3.31 16.47
CA THR A 629 -12.89 2.89 15.20
C THR A 629 -11.37 2.88 15.21
N TRP A 630 -10.74 3.57 16.19
CA TRP A 630 -9.31 3.83 16.15
C TRP A 630 -8.45 2.57 16.27
N ALA A 631 -8.88 1.61 17.08
CA ALA A 631 -8.19 0.35 17.32
C ALA A 631 -8.82 -0.85 16.58
N VAL A 632 -9.69 -0.62 15.59
CA VAL A 632 -10.27 -1.71 14.79
C VAL A 632 -9.25 -2.15 13.72
N ASP A 633 -8.66 -3.33 13.92
CA ASP A 633 -7.64 -3.94 13.08
C ASP A 633 -8.04 -5.32 12.50
N ARG A 634 -9.30 -5.75 12.73
CA ARG A 634 -9.87 -7.00 12.23
C ARG A 634 -10.88 -6.80 11.11
N GLN A 635 -11.01 -5.59 10.65
CA GLN A 635 -11.86 -5.15 9.54
C GLN A 635 -11.07 -4.18 8.68
N LEU A 636 -11.44 -4.09 7.41
CA LEU A 636 -10.87 -3.12 6.48
C LEU A 636 -11.95 -2.52 5.61
N MET A 637 -11.69 -1.33 5.07
CA MET A 637 -12.55 -0.72 4.06
C MET A 637 -11.82 -0.62 2.71
N TRP A 638 -12.56 -0.77 1.61
CA TRP A 638 -12.13 -0.29 0.31
C TRP A 638 -12.75 1.09 0.07
N GLY A 639 -11.88 2.09 -0.06
CA GLY A 639 -12.33 3.47 -0.08
C GLY A 639 -13.21 3.82 1.10
N GLY A 640 -14.15 4.74 0.93
CA GLY A 640 -15.12 5.11 1.96
C GLY A 640 -16.41 4.30 1.94
N GLY A 641 -16.60 3.44 0.93
CA GLY A 641 -17.90 2.83 0.61
C GLY A 641 -18.09 1.36 0.95
N LEU A 642 -17.02 0.58 1.09
CA LEU A 642 -17.12 -0.87 1.27
C LEU A 642 -16.41 -1.32 2.55
N LEU A 643 -17.14 -1.99 3.45
CA LEU A 643 -16.61 -2.55 4.71
C LEU A 643 -16.53 -4.07 4.62
N VAL A 644 -15.39 -4.65 4.97
CA VAL A 644 -15.12 -6.09 4.96
C VAL A 644 -14.89 -6.58 6.38
N THR A 645 -15.62 -7.64 6.77
CA THR A 645 -15.54 -8.27 8.09
C THR A 645 -15.23 -9.76 7.94
N PRO A 646 -13.94 -10.16 7.92
CA PRO A 646 -13.53 -11.55 7.70
C PRO A 646 -13.62 -12.40 8.97
N VAL A 647 -13.67 -13.73 8.81
CA VAL A 647 -13.47 -14.71 9.87
C VAL A 647 -11.97 -14.94 10.06
N LEU A 648 -11.48 -14.83 11.29
CA LEU A 648 -10.07 -14.91 11.67
C LEU A 648 -9.77 -15.98 12.73
N GLN A 649 -10.71 -16.92 12.95
CA GLN A 649 -10.57 -17.99 13.93
C GLN A 649 -11.18 -19.28 13.40
N PRO A 650 -10.59 -20.46 13.69
CA PRO A 650 -11.07 -21.74 13.22
C PRO A 650 -12.44 -22.09 13.80
N GLY A 651 -13.24 -22.86 13.04
CA GLY A 651 -14.54 -23.37 13.46
C GLY A 651 -15.62 -22.31 13.68
N THR A 652 -15.37 -21.07 13.30
CA THR A 652 -16.25 -19.94 13.57
C THR A 652 -17.30 -19.79 12.48
N THR A 653 -18.58 -19.80 12.88
CA THR A 653 -19.72 -19.57 11.98
C THR A 653 -20.43 -18.23 12.22
N LYS A 654 -19.91 -17.40 13.09
CA LYS A 654 -20.36 -16.04 13.38
C LYS A 654 -19.16 -15.13 13.61
N VAL A 655 -19.22 -13.89 13.17
CA VAL A 655 -18.14 -12.91 13.36
C VAL A 655 -18.69 -11.60 13.87
N SER A 656 -17.99 -10.98 14.82
CA SER A 656 -18.35 -9.65 15.32
C SER A 656 -17.62 -8.57 14.50
N GLY A 657 -18.40 -7.61 13.98
CA GLY A 657 -17.88 -6.44 13.25
C GLY A 657 -18.36 -5.15 13.89
N TYR A 658 -17.50 -4.14 13.91
CA TYR A 658 -17.87 -2.79 14.29
C TYR A 658 -18.50 -2.07 13.10
N PHE A 659 -19.68 -1.51 13.31
CA PHE A 659 -20.39 -0.70 12.33
C PHE A 659 -20.51 0.73 12.87
N PRO A 660 -19.75 1.67 12.31
CA PRO A 660 -19.93 3.10 12.63
C PRO A 660 -21.37 3.57 12.37
N ALA A 661 -21.76 4.67 12.99
CA ALA A 661 -23.08 5.22 12.83
C ALA A 661 -23.46 5.47 11.36
N GLY A 662 -24.65 5.01 10.97
CA GLY A 662 -25.15 5.08 9.58
C GLY A 662 -25.90 3.84 9.16
N THR A 663 -26.26 3.78 7.89
CA THR A 663 -26.91 2.63 7.27
C THR A 663 -25.89 1.85 6.42
N TRP A 664 -25.92 0.53 6.53
CA TRP A 664 -25.02 -0.39 5.85
C TRP A 664 -25.84 -1.49 5.18
N TYR A 665 -25.55 -1.78 3.93
CA TYR A 665 -26.25 -2.78 3.13
C TYR A 665 -25.34 -3.96 2.86
N SER A 666 -25.78 -5.19 3.20
CA SER A 666 -25.02 -6.41 2.93
C SER A 666 -24.85 -6.64 1.42
N LEU A 667 -23.65 -6.99 1.00
CA LEU A 667 -23.31 -7.31 -0.39
C LEU A 667 -23.01 -8.81 -0.52
N ALA A 668 -24.00 -9.60 -0.91
CA ALA A 668 -23.86 -11.07 -0.96
C ALA A 668 -23.28 -11.62 -2.29
N GLY A 669 -23.01 -10.77 -3.28
CA GLY A 669 -22.45 -11.12 -4.59
C GLY A 669 -23.40 -10.86 -5.77
N VAL A 670 -22.83 -10.80 -6.99
CA VAL A 670 -23.61 -10.59 -8.23
C VAL A 670 -24.38 -11.87 -8.57
N GLY A 671 -25.69 -11.73 -8.82
CA GLY A 671 -26.58 -12.86 -9.20
C GLY A 671 -27.22 -13.63 -8.03
N ALA A 672 -26.78 -13.43 -6.77
CA ALA A 672 -27.55 -13.79 -5.59
C ALA A 672 -28.52 -12.62 -5.24
N PRO A 673 -29.60 -12.84 -4.46
CA PRO A 673 -30.31 -11.71 -3.89
C PRO A 673 -29.30 -10.85 -3.12
N LEU A 674 -29.03 -9.68 -3.68
CA LEU A 674 -27.85 -8.86 -3.36
C LEU A 674 -27.77 -8.43 -1.88
N PHE A 675 -28.88 -8.57 -1.10
CA PHE A 675 -28.94 -7.96 0.24
C PHE A 675 -29.89 -8.73 1.15
N ASP A 676 -29.32 -9.57 2.01
CA ASP A 676 -30.12 -10.30 3.02
C ASP A 676 -30.44 -9.44 4.23
N SER A 677 -29.71 -8.36 4.49
CA SER A 677 -29.98 -7.50 5.64
C SER A 677 -29.47 -6.07 5.47
N THR A 678 -30.23 -5.14 6.03
CA THR A 678 -29.82 -3.74 6.22
C THR A 678 -29.48 -3.52 7.69
N ILE A 679 -28.29 -3.00 7.96
CA ILE A 679 -27.84 -2.63 9.29
C ILE A 679 -28.00 -1.13 9.48
N ARG A 680 -28.80 -0.71 10.46
CA ARG A 680 -28.87 0.68 10.95
C ARG A 680 -28.10 0.76 12.24
N SER A 681 -26.90 1.30 12.19
CA SER A 681 -26.00 1.38 13.33
C SER A 681 -26.00 2.77 13.97
N LYS A 682 -25.82 2.80 15.30
CA LYS A 682 -25.52 4.01 16.10
C LYS A 682 -24.04 4.08 16.49
N GLY A 683 -23.18 3.22 15.91
CA GLY A 683 -21.79 2.99 16.32
C GLY A 683 -21.73 1.83 17.31
N GLN A 684 -21.71 0.56 16.84
CA GLN A 684 -21.79 -0.62 17.71
C GLN A 684 -21.21 -1.87 17.04
N TRP A 685 -20.83 -2.82 17.87
CA TRP A 685 -20.47 -4.17 17.45
C TRP A 685 -21.71 -4.99 17.14
N ILE A 686 -21.69 -5.71 16.02
CA ILE A 686 -22.81 -6.54 15.53
C ILE A 686 -22.26 -7.93 15.22
N LEU A 687 -22.96 -8.95 15.72
CA LEU A 687 -22.64 -10.34 15.44
C LEU A 687 -23.32 -10.78 14.13
N LEU A 688 -22.50 -11.13 13.14
CA LEU A 688 -22.92 -11.50 11.79
C LEU A 688 -22.83 -13.01 11.60
N PRO A 689 -23.78 -13.67 10.91
CA PRO A 689 -23.60 -15.03 10.44
C PRO A 689 -22.40 -15.10 9.46
N ALA A 690 -21.58 -16.13 9.57
CA ALA A 690 -20.42 -16.34 8.73
C ALA A 690 -20.22 -17.85 8.44
N PRO A 691 -21.16 -18.52 7.77
CA PRO A 691 -20.94 -19.90 7.30
C PRO A 691 -19.70 -19.94 6.38
N LEU A 692 -19.13 -21.13 6.16
CA LEU A 692 -17.83 -21.28 5.49
C LEU A 692 -17.79 -20.66 4.08
N ASP A 693 -18.90 -20.62 3.38
CA ASP A 693 -19.01 -20.04 2.04
C ASP A 693 -19.23 -18.51 2.01
N THR A 694 -19.19 -17.84 3.17
CA THR A 694 -19.58 -16.43 3.30
C THR A 694 -18.50 -15.57 3.91
N ILE A 695 -18.17 -14.48 3.22
CA ILE A 695 -17.46 -13.33 3.79
C ILE A 695 -18.45 -12.15 3.91
N ASN A 696 -18.44 -11.50 5.06
CA ASN A 696 -19.32 -10.37 5.32
C ASN A 696 -18.77 -9.09 4.70
N VAL A 697 -19.48 -8.57 3.70
CA VAL A 697 -19.17 -7.33 2.98
C VAL A 697 -20.38 -6.42 3.00
N HIS A 698 -20.16 -5.14 3.34
CA HIS A 698 -21.26 -4.17 3.47
C HIS A 698 -20.94 -2.88 2.73
N VAL A 699 -21.93 -2.38 1.99
CA VAL A 699 -21.88 -1.08 1.32
C VAL A 699 -22.43 -0.01 2.25
N ARG A 700 -21.67 1.06 2.45
CA ARG A 700 -22.10 2.22 3.24
C ARG A 700 -23.13 3.05 2.46
N ALA A 701 -24.20 3.45 3.12
CA ALA A 701 -25.17 4.39 2.56
C ALA A 701 -24.48 5.70 2.09
N GLY A 702 -24.98 6.27 1.02
CA GLY A 702 -24.41 7.46 0.38
C GLY A 702 -23.36 7.13 -0.70
N HIS A 703 -23.14 5.82 -1.03
CA HIS A 703 -22.13 5.42 -2.03
C HIS A 703 -22.76 4.72 -3.23
N ILE A 704 -22.16 4.93 -4.39
CA ILE A 704 -22.45 4.19 -5.63
C ILE A 704 -21.18 3.44 -6.02
N LEU A 705 -21.28 2.12 -6.19
CA LEU A 705 -20.17 1.27 -6.59
C LEU A 705 -20.35 0.82 -8.03
N PRO A 706 -19.42 1.12 -8.95
CA PRO A 706 -19.40 0.52 -10.27
C PRO A 706 -18.97 -0.94 -10.17
N LEU A 707 -19.72 -1.82 -10.82
CA LEU A 707 -19.47 -3.25 -10.92
C LEU A 707 -19.43 -3.67 -12.39
N GLN A 708 -18.91 -4.87 -12.61
CA GLN A 708 -18.89 -5.51 -13.91
C GLN A 708 -19.26 -7.00 -13.75
N GLU A 709 -19.86 -7.59 -14.77
CA GLU A 709 -20.09 -9.03 -14.78
C GLU A 709 -18.75 -9.77 -14.66
N PRO A 710 -18.59 -10.69 -13.68
CA PRO A 710 -17.35 -11.41 -13.48
C PRO A 710 -17.11 -12.40 -14.62
N ALA A 711 -15.85 -12.58 -15.00
CA ALA A 711 -15.41 -13.51 -16.02
C ALA A 711 -14.19 -14.30 -15.54
N PHE A 712 -13.62 -15.15 -16.41
CA PHE A 712 -12.46 -15.98 -16.05
C PHE A 712 -11.12 -15.24 -16.11
N SER A 713 -11.12 -14.00 -16.62
CA SER A 713 -9.97 -13.10 -16.59
C SER A 713 -10.43 -11.65 -16.61
N THR A 714 -9.55 -10.72 -16.23
CA THR A 714 -9.78 -9.27 -16.35
C THR A 714 -9.95 -8.85 -17.81
N ALA A 715 -9.23 -9.48 -18.73
CA ALA A 715 -9.35 -9.20 -20.16
C ALA A 715 -10.76 -9.55 -20.68
N GLU A 716 -11.32 -10.68 -20.25
CA GLU A 716 -12.69 -11.07 -20.61
C GLU A 716 -13.73 -10.18 -19.89
N SER A 717 -13.54 -9.94 -18.59
CA SER A 717 -14.42 -9.13 -17.75
C SER A 717 -14.58 -7.70 -18.30
N ARG A 718 -13.49 -7.08 -18.80
CA ARG A 718 -13.54 -5.73 -19.40
C ARG A 718 -14.44 -5.62 -20.64
N GLY A 719 -14.74 -6.72 -21.31
CA GLY A 719 -15.69 -6.78 -22.44
C GLY A 719 -17.14 -7.01 -22.01
N LYS A 720 -17.41 -7.24 -20.71
CA LYS A 720 -18.76 -7.50 -20.20
C LYS A 720 -19.48 -6.21 -19.81
N GLY A 721 -20.79 -6.31 -19.58
CA GLY A 721 -21.59 -5.18 -19.14
C GLY A 721 -21.25 -4.68 -17.75
N MET A 722 -21.45 -3.38 -17.58
CA MET A 722 -21.28 -2.68 -16.29
C MET A 722 -22.60 -2.64 -15.53
N ALA A 723 -22.48 -2.67 -14.20
CA ALA A 723 -23.61 -2.52 -13.28
C ALA A 723 -23.28 -1.47 -12.19
N LEU A 724 -24.28 -0.96 -11.52
CA LEU A 724 -24.12 -0.06 -10.38
C LEU A 724 -24.84 -0.62 -9.15
N VAL A 725 -24.18 -0.58 -8.02
CA VAL A 725 -24.81 -0.72 -6.70
C VAL A 725 -24.97 0.68 -6.11
N VAL A 726 -26.21 1.10 -5.89
CA VAL A 726 -26.53 2.42 -5.36
C VAL A 726 -27.09 2.27 -3.94
N ALA A 727 -26.29 2.61 -2.95
CA ALA A 727 -26.64 2.54 -1.54
C ALA A 727 -27.13 3.91 -1.05
N LEU A 728 -28.44 4.12 -1.05
CA LEU A 728 -29.03 5.40 -0.67
C LEU A 728 -28.93 5.69 0.82
N THR A 729 -28.67 6.93 1.18
CA THR A 729 -28.95 7.47 2.52
C THR A 729 -30.47 7.56 2.77
N PRO A 730 -30.93 7.70 4.02
CA PRO A 730 -32.37 7.83 4.32
C PRO A 730 -33.05 9.01 3.60
N ASP A 731 -32.30 10.05 3.25
CA ASP A 731 -32.76 11.23 2.47
C ASP A 731 -32.62 11.04 0.96
N GLY A 732 -32.26 9.83 0.49
CA GLY A 732 -32.25 9.47 -0.93
C GLY A 732 -31.01 9.93 -1.70
N PHE A 733 -29.88 10.16 -1.05
CA PHE A 733 -28.62 10.57 -1.67
C PHE A 733 -27.64 9.41 -1.81
N ALA A 734 -26.92 9.34 -2.91
CA ALA A 734 -25.68 8.55 -3.06
C ALA A 734 -24.76 9.15 -4.14
N ARG A 735 -23.46 8.94 -4.00
CA ARG A 735 -22.42 9.38 -4.93
C ARG A 735 -21.43 8.26 -5.18
N GLY A 736 -20.89 8.18 -6.39
CA GLY A 736 -19.80 7.30 -6.75
C GLY A 736 -19.04 7.80 -7.97
N GLU A 737 -17.97 7.11 -8.31
CA GLU A 737 -17.10 7.50 -9.41
C GLU A 737 -16.63 6.25 -10.14
N LEU A 738 -16.32 6.39 -11.43
CA LEU A 738 -15.65 5.40 -12.25
C LEU A 738 -14.53 6.09 -13.04
N PHE A 739 -13.30 5.60 -12.86
CA PHE A 739 -12.19 5.88 -13.77
C PHE A 739 -12.05 4.71 -14.75
N TRP A 740 -11.93 5.01 -16.03
CA TRP A 740 -11.82 4.01 -17.07
C TRP A 740 -10.90 4.45 -18.20
N ASP A 741 -9.93 3.62 -18.52
CA ASP A 741 -9.01 3.78 -19.64
C ASP A 741 -8.79 2.43 -20.35
N ASP A 742 -7.75 2.25 -21.12
CA ASP A 742 -7.45 0.95 -21.76
C ASP A 742 -6.92 -0.12 -20.79
N GLY A 743 -6.55 0.27 -19.56
CA GLY A 743 -6.08 -0.61 -18.50
C GLY A 743 -4.59 -0.97 -18.55
N GLU A 744 -3.82 -0.51 -19.51
CA GLU A 744 -2.43 -0.94 -19.66
C GLU A 744 -1.46 0.14 -20.17
N SER A 745 -1.93 1.13 -20.93
CA SER A 745 -1.07 2.18 -21.50
C SER A 745 -0.45 3.10 -20.44
N TRP A 746 0.78 3.53 -20.72
CA TRP A 746 1.52 4.42 -19.83
C TRP A 746 0.99 5.85 -19.88
N GLN A 747 0.76 6.44 -18.70
CA GLN A 747 0.36 7.84 -18.52
C GLN A 747 -0.97 8.22 -19.19
N THR A 748 -1.97 7.36 -19.16
CA THR A 748 -3.30 7.70 -19.74
C THR A 748 -3.93 8.87 -19.04
N PHE A 749 -3.81 8.96 -17.71
CA PHE A 749 -4.32 10.07 -16.90
C PHE A 749 -3.63 11.39 -17.27
N GLU A 750 -2.30 11.42 -17.30
CA GLU A 750 -1.50 12.61 -17.60
C GLU A 750 -1.71 13.10 -19.04
N LYS A 751 -1.96 12.19 -19.98
CA LYS A 751 -2.24 12.47 -21.39
C LYS A 751 -3.70 12.85 -21.66
N GLY A 752 -4.60 12.57 -20.70
CA GLY A 752 -6.04 12.78 -20.87
C GLY A 752 -6.74 11.68 -21.68
N ASP A 753 -6.11 10.48 -21.81
CA ASP A 753 -6.64 9.32 -22.56
C ASP A 753 -7.45 8.41 -21.62
N TYR A 754 -8.48 8.96 -20.98
CA TYR A 754 -9.34 8.23 -20.03
C TYR A 754 -10.76 8.78 -20.05
N THR A 755 -11.65 8.04 -19.41
CA THR A 755 -13.01 8.47 -19.08
C THR A 755 -13.14 8.50 -17.56
N GLU A 756 -13.62 9.61 -17.00
CA GLU A 756 -14.03 9.73 -15.62
C GLU A 756 -15.53 10.01 -15.57
N ILE A 757 -16.27 9.19 -14.80
CA ILE A 757 -17.72 9.30 -14.67
C ILE A 757 -18.06 9.53 -13.21
N LEU A 758 -18.78 10.61 -12.95
CA LEU A 758 -19.36 10.90 -11.64
C LEU A 758 -20.82 10.41 -11.62
N PHE A 759 -21.12 9.49 -10.70
CA PHE A 759 -22.48 9.04 -10.41
C PHE A 759 -23.07 9.83 -9.25
N LEU A 760 -24.27 10.32 -9.43
CA LEU A 760 -24.99 11.07 -8.40
C LEU A 760 -26.47 10.63 -8.35
N ALA A 761 -26.92 10.19 -7.20
CA ALA A 761 -28.32 9.93 -6.91
C ALA A 761 -28.83 11.01 -5.94
N THR A 762 -29.73 11.85 -6.41
CA THR A 762 -30.41 12.90 -5.62
C THR A 762 -31.87 12.93 -6.03
N HIS A 763 -32.76 12.33 -5.32
CA HIS A 763 -34.21 12.36 -5.61
C HIS A 763 -34.66 12.29 -7.10
N ALA A 764 -33.79 12.30 -8.10
CA ALA A 764 -34.01 11.98 -9.53
C ALA A 764 -32.87 12.30 -10.51
N SER A 765 -32.20 11.45 -11.15
CA SER A 765 -31.72 11.27 -12.54
C SER A 765 -30.27 10.81 -12.74
N ALA A 766 -30.07 9.90 -13.68
CA ALA A 766 -28.75 9.33 -14.03
C ALA A 766 -28.36 9.63 -15.49
N HIS A 767 -27.06 9.72 -15.74
CA HIS A 767 -26.49 9.91 -17.07
C HIS A 767 -25.18 9.14 -17.25
N LEU A 768 -25.01 8.47 -18.37
CA LEU A 768 -23.83 7.68 -18.71
C LEU A 768 -23.51 7.81 -20.19
N ASP A 769 -22.26 8.10 -20.54
CA ASP A 769 -21.84 8.21 -21.93
C ASP A 769 -20.67 7.24 -22.22
N GLY A 770 -20.81 6.42 -23.25
CA GLY A 770 -19.77 5.49 -23.71
C GLY A 770 -19.58 4.21 -22.87
N VAL A 771 -20.40 3.95 -21.86
CA VAL A 771 -20.40 2.74 -21.04
C VAL A 771 -21.75 2.02 -21.18
N LEU A 772 -21.71 0.70 -21.43
CA LEU A 772 -22.93 -0.11 -21.47
C LEU A 772 -23.32 -0.50 -20.05
N LEU A 773 -24.49 -0.06 -19.56
CA LEU A 773 -25.10 -0.52 -18.32
C LEU A 773 -26.03 -1.69 -18.60
N GLU A 774 -25.75 -2.84 -17.99
CA GLU A 774 -26.67 -4.01 -18.05
C GLU A 774 -27.65 -4.03 -16.89
N ALA A 775 -27.25 -3.57 -15.72
CA ALA A 775 -28.12 -3.56 -14.55
C ALA A 775 -27.81 -2.39 -13.58
N VAL A 776 -28.87 -1.88 -12.95
CA VAL A 776 -28.78 -0.93 -11.82
C VAL A 776 -29.52 -1.51 -10.63
N THR A 777 -28.85 -1.63 -9.49
CA THR A 777 -29.47 -2.03 -8.23
C THR A 777 -29.51 -0.87 -7.26
N VAL A 778 -30.70 -0.46 -6.85
CA VAL A 778 -30.92 0.65 -5.92
C VAL A 778 -31.32 0.11 -4.55
N LEU A 779 -30.62 0.52 -3.50
CA LEU A 779 -30.83 0.11 -2.11
C LEU A 779 -31.50 1.22 -1.30
N GLY A 780 -32.30 0.85 -0.31
CA GLY A 780 -32.98 1.80 0.58
C GLY A 780 -34.24 2.43 -0.03
N VAL A 781 -34.81 1.82 -1.07
CA VAL A 781 -36.11 2.21 -1.60
C VAL A 781 -37.20 1.70 -0.65
N THR A 782 -37.90 2.61 0.02
CA THR A 782 -38.82 2.29 1.13
C THR A 782 -40.20 1.75 0.70
N SER A 783 -40.51 1.83 -0.60
CA SER A 783 -41.77 1.34 -1.17
C SER A 783 -41.61 1.03 -2.67
N PRO A 784 -42.46 0.14 -3.26
CA PRO A 784 -42.38 -0.22 -4.67
C PRO A 784 -42.44 1.01 -5.59
N PRO A 785 -41.48 1.19 -6.54
CA PRO A 785 -41.57 2.28 -7.51
C PRO A 785 -42.73 2.05 -8.46
N ARG A 786 -43.48 3.08 -8.80
CA ARG A 786 -44.57 3.02 -9.81
C ARG A 786 -44.03 2.89 -11.22
N GLN A 787 -42.92 3.54 -11.49
CA GLN A 787 -42.28 3.57 -12.81
C GLN A 787 -40.77 3.64 -12.64
N VAL A 788 -40.05 3.06 -13.58
CA VAL A 788 -38.63 3.25 -13.76
C VAL A 788 -38.40 3.73 -15.18
N LEU A 789 -37.65 4.81 -15.32
CA LEU A 789 -37.35 5.42 -16.61
C LEU A 789 -35.85 5.44 -16.84
N ALA A 790 -35.38 4.98 -17.99
CA ALA A 790 -34.01 5.13 -18.46
C ALA A 790 -33.99 6.09 -19.65
N ASN A 791 -33.26 7.19 -19.56
CA ASN A 791 -33.22 8.25 -20.60
C ASN A 791 -34.62 8.78 -21.00
N GLY A 792 -35.54 8.79 -20.03
CA GLY A 792 -36.94 9.18 -20.26
C GLY A 792 -37.83 8.10 -20.86
N ALA A 793 -37.32 6.92 -21.20
CA ALA A 793 -38.08 5.78 -21.67
C ALA A 793 -38.45 4.85 -20.49
N LEU A 794 -39.68 4.30 -20.52
CA LEU A 794 -40.18 3.37 -19.51
C LEU A 794 -39.41 2.06 -19.57
N VAL A 795 -38.86 1.61 -18.41
CA VAL A 795 -38.22 0.32 -18.25
C VAL A 795 -39.27 -0.66 -17.73
N GLY A 796 -39.59 -1.68 -18.55
CA GLY A 796 -40.62 -2.68 -18.22
C GLY A 796 -40.14 -3.79 -17.28
N ASP A 797 -38.86 -4.11 -17.27
CA ASP A 797 -38.26 -5.16 -16.46
C ASP A 797 -37.56 -4.58 -15.23
N PHE A 798 -38.28 -4.51 -14.12
CA PHE A 798 -37.71 -4.24 -12.81
C PHE A 798 -38.37 -5.09 -11.74
N SER A 799 -37.65 -5.47 -10.71
CA SER A 799 -38.15 -6.19 -9.55
C SER A 799 -37.95 -5.36 -8.27
N TYR A 800 -38.89 -5.45 -7.34
CA TYR A 800 -38.83 -4.85 -6.01
C TYR A 800 -38.99 -5.90 -4.93
N ARG A 801 -38.15 -5.85 -3.89
CA ARG A 801 -38.23 -6.76 -2.74
C ARG A 801 -38.52 -5.97 -1.47
N ASN A 802 -39.70 -6.18 -0.89
CA ASN A 802 -40.20 -5.45 0.26
C ASN A 802 -39.54 -5.90 1.58
N ASP A 803 -39.15 -7.19 1.68
CA ASP A 803 -38.54 -7.83 2.86
C ASP A 803 -37.14 -7.27 3.19
N THR A 804 -36.43 -6.81 2.21
CA THR A 804 -35.06 -6.29 2.33
C THR A 804 -34.94 -4.77 2.22
N GLN A 805 -36.06 -4.05 2.00
CA GLN A 805 -36.09 -2.63 1.60
C GLN A 805 -35.18 -2.34 0.40
N VAL A 806 -35.04 -3.31 -0.49
CA VAL A 806 -34.10 -3.32 -1.59
C VAL A 806 -34.83 -3.35 -2.91
N SER A 807 -34.51 -2.36 -3.73
CA SER A 807 -34.21 -2.47 -5.15
C SER A 807 -35.32 -2.52 -6.15
N ALA A 808 -35.08 -1.74 -7.16
CA ALA A 808 -35.39 -2.19 -8.52
C ALA A 808 -34.11 -2.85 -9.09
N HIS A 809 -34.17 -4.13 -9.45
CA HIS A 809 -33.17 -4.73 -10.32
C HIS A 809 -33.66 -4.44 -11.75
N LEU A 810 -32.93 -3.59 -12.45
CA LEU A 810 -33.24 -3.11 -13.78
C LEU A 810 -32.33 -3.83 -14.76
N ALA A 811 -32.86 -4.80 -15.50
CA ALA A 811 -32.18 -5.29 -16.69
C ALA A 811 -32.36 -4.27 -17.82
N LEU A 812 -31.35 -3.45 -18.03
CA LEU A 812 -31.30 -2.48 -19.13
C LEU A 812 -30.71 -3.17 -20.36
N GLY A 813 -31.51 -3.95 -21.09
CA GLY A 813 -31.03 -4.64 -22.29
C GLY A 813 -30.44 -3.67 -23.30
N GLY A 814 -29.12 -3.65 -23.42
CA GLY A 814 -28.40 -3.09 -24.55
C GLY A 814 -28.52 -1.60 -24.87
N PHE A 815 -28.61 -0.72 -23.86
CA PHE A 815 -28.60 0.74 -24.13
C PHE A 815 -27.18 1.24 -24.39
N PHE A 816 -26.92 1.67 -25.63
CA PHE A 816 -25.71 2.38 -26.02
C PHE A 816 -25.79 3.86 -25.62
N PHE A 817 -24.84 4.33 -24.82
CA PHE A 817 -24.64 5.73 -24.55
C PHE A 817 -23.48 6.23 -25.42
N GLY A 818 -23.77 6.63 -26.63
CA GLY A 818 -22.75 7.09 -27.58
C GLY A 818 -22.95 8.56 -27.90
N GLY A 819 -21.95 9.40 -27.66
CA GLY A 819 -21.85 10.75 -28.13
C GLY A 819 -21.61 10.78 -29.65
N GLY A 820 -22.64 10.68 -30.44
CA GLY A 820 -22.59 10.84 -31.88
C GLY A 820 -23.92 11.34 -32.42
N ALA A 821 -23.89 12.23 -33.45
CA ALA A 821 -25.05 12.91 -34.06
C ALA A 821 -26.19 11.99 -34.55
N ALA A 822 -26.03 10.66 -34.45
CA ALA A 822 -27.05 9.66 -34.83
C ALA A 822 -28.10 9.41 -33.74
N GLY A 823 -27.83 9.74 -32.46
CA GLY A 823 -28.77 9.52 -31.34
C GLY A 823 -29.99 10.45 -31.32
N TRP A 824 -30.03 11.48 -32.18
CA TRP A 824 -31.10 12.46 -32.26
C TRP A 824 -32.24 12.05 -33.21
N GLN A 825 -32.10 11.00 -34.02
CA GLN A 825 -33.12 10.59 -34.98
C GLN A 825 -34.21 9.67 -34.38
N LEU A 826 -33.93 8.92 -33.32
CA LEU A 826 -34.90 8.04 -32.68
C LEU A 826 -35.98 8.79 -31.84
N GLY A 827 -35.69 10.00 -31.42
CA GLY A 827 -36.67 10.84 -30.69
C GLY A 827 -37.68 11.60 -31.59
N ARG A 828 -37.49 11.60 -32.90
CA ARG A 828 -38.38 12.33 -33.86
C ARG A 828 -39.47 11.48 -34.45
N ASP A 829 -39.32 10.17 -34.49
CA ASP A 829 -40.30 9.26 -35.15
C ASP A 829 -41.42 8.74 -34.22
N LEU A 830 -41.30 9.06 -32.90
CA LEU A 830 -42.44 8.89 -31.99
C LEU A 830 -43.18 10.22 -31.82
N GLY A 831 -44.15 10.44 -32.72
CA GLY A 831 -44.97 11.63 -32.80
C GLY A 831 -45.67 12.01 -31.49
N LEU A 832 -45.06 12.85 -30.70
CA LEU A 832 -45.67 13.55 -29.58
C LEU A 832 -45.84 15.04 -29.96
N SER A 833 -47.07 15.36 -30.39
CA SER A 833 -47.53 16.70 -30.64
C SER A 833 -47.40 17.60 -29.41
N ARG A 834 -46.90 18.81 -29.62
CA ARG A 834 -46.90 19.91 -28.65
C ARG A 834 -48.35 20.27 -28.31
N GLY A 835 -48.80 20.01 -27.11
CA GLY A 835 -49.98 20.58 -26.49
C GLY A 835 -49.56 21.66 -25.53
N ALA A 836 -50.15 22.84 -25.71
CA ALA A 836 -49.87 24.04 -24.95
C ALA A 836 -50.45 24.03 -23.53
N GLY A 837 -49.71 24.60 -22.60
CA GLY A 837 -50.22 25.33 -21.43
C GLY A 837 -50.94 24.50 -20.34
N GLY A 838 -50.18 24.11 -19.30
CA GLY A 838 -50.79 23.62 -18.08
C GLY A 838 -49.84 23.80 -16.90
N VAL A 839 -50.32 24.51 -15.90
CA VAL A 839 -49.65 24.80 -14.63
C VAL A 839 -49.32 23.49 -13.92
N TRP A 840 -48.07 23.30 -13.52
CA TRP A 840 -47.60 22.13 -12.76
C TRP A 840 -47.98 22.25 -11.28
N PRO A 841 -48.59 21.24 -10.67
CA PRO A 841 -48.71 21.14 -9.21
C PRO A 841 -47.40 20.62 -8.62
N GLN A 842 -47.15 21.03 -7.41
CA GLN A 842 -45.93 20.77 -6.65
C GLN A 842 -45.77 19.30 -6.23
N ARG A 843 -44.51 18.80 -6.36
CA ARG A 843 -43.77 17.86 -5.56
C ARG A 843 -44.26 16.42 -5.43
N TRP A 844 -43.46 15.54 -6.07
CA TRP A 844 -43.36 14.12 -5.70
C TRP A 844 -41.90 13.72 -5.59
N PRO A 845 -41.51 12.87 -4.63
CA PRO A 845 -40.12 12.39 -4.53
C PRO A 845 -39.87 11.39 -5.62
N SER A 846 -39.07 11.77 -6.58
CA SER A 846 -38.47 10.90 -7.61
C SER A 846 -36.99 10.84 -7.40
N THR A 847 -36.40 9.64 -7.39
CA THR A 847 -34.94 9.46 -7.32
C THR A 847 -34.39 9.53 -8.75
N ARG A 848 -33.51 10.51 -9.00
CA ARG A 848 -32.87 10.70 -10.30
C ARG A 848 -31.40 10.33 -10.23
N PHE A 849 -30.87 9.65 -11.25
CA PHE A 849 -29.45 9.40 -11.44
C PHE A 849 -28.91 10.33 -12.50
N VAL A 850 -27.86 11.05 -12.19
CA VAL A 850 -27.14 11.91 -13.13
C VAL A 850 -25.68 11.48 -13.18
N GLY A 851 -25.23 11.05 -14.36
CA GLY A 851 -23.83 10.90 -14.63
C GLY A 851 -23.38 12.04 -15.54
N THR A 852 -22.33 12.73 -15.20
CA THR A 852 -21.72 13.75 -16.05
C THR A 852 -20.32 13.31 -16.44
N GLN A 853 -20.02 13.32 -17.72
CA GLN A 853 -18.68 13.13 -18.24
C GLN A 853 -18.00 14.49 -18.32
N GLU A 854 -16.91 14.68 -17.60
CA GLU A 854 -16.01 15.79 -17.82
C GLU A 854 -15.00 15.44 -18.93
N ARG A 855 -15.37 15.71 -20.18
CA ARG A 855 -14.39 15.92 -21.25
C ARG A 855 -14.19 17.41 -21.42
N LYS A 856 -12.96 17.86 -21.60
CA LYS A 856 -12.71 19.20 -22.10
C LYS A 856 -13.37 19.32 -23.48
N GLY A 857 -14.58 19.85 -23.49
CA GLY A 857 -15.14 20.33 -24.72
C GLY A 857 -16.59 20.06 -25.10
N LEU A 858 -17.44 19.29 -24.40
CA LEU A 858 -18.90 19.26 -24.64
C LEU A 858 -19.66 18.36 -23.65
N PRO A 859 -20.77 18.75 -23.02
CA PRO A 859 -21.57 17.87 -22.15
C PRO A 859 -22.61 17.10 -22.99
N SER A 860 -22.64 15.77 -22.82
CA SER A 860 -23.72 14.88 -23.28
C SER A 860 -24.47 14.31 -22.08
N THR A 861 -25.80 14.27 -22.10
CA THR A 861 -26.65 13.96 -20.94
C THR A 861 -27.66 12.83 -21.20
N GLY A 862 -27.69 11.73 -20.41
CA GLY A 862 -28.66 10.60 -20.39
C GLY A 862 -29.22 10.32 -18.97
N TRP A 863 -30.40 9.70 -18.84
CA TRP A 863 -31.20 9.74 -17.62
C TRP A 863 -31.79 8.38 -17.21
N VAL A 864 -31.71 7.98 -15.92
CA VAL A 864 -32.59 6.96 -15.31
C VAL A 864 -33.40 7.62 -14.19
N THR A 865 -34.72 7.52 -14.23
CA THR A 865 -35.61 8.08 -13.21
C THR A 865 -36.45 6.96 -12.59
N VAL A 866 -36.43 6.85 -11.26
CA VAL A 866 -37.31 5.95 -10.49
C VAL A 866 -38.36 6.80 -9.78
N LEU A 867 -39.62 6.59 -10.11
CA LEU A 867 -40.74 7.32 -9.52
C LEU A 867 -41.36 6.48 -8.38
N GLY A 868 -41.41 7.04 -7.18
CA GLY A 868 -42.08 6.42 -6.03
C GLY A 868 -43.60 6.44 -6.11
N PRO A 869 -44.34 5.69 -5.23
CA PRO A 869 -45.79 5.73 -5.17
C PRO A 869 -46.24 7.12 -4.67
N GLY A 870 -47.25 7.68 -5.34
CA GLY A 870 -47.92 8.90 -4.91
C GLY A 870 -48.73 8.65 -3.64
N GLN A 871 -48.80 9.63 -2.77
CA GLN A 871 -49.88 9.75 -1.80
C GLN A 871 -51.06 10.39 -2.55
N ASP A 872 -52.29 9.83 -2.38
CA ASP A 872 -53.54 10.40 -2.84
C ASP A 872 -53.82 11.74 -2.19
#